data_3624800b43c04c3659cc2c7ee2bade74
#
_entry.id   3624800b43c04c3659cc2c7ee2bade74
#
_cell.length_a   1.000
_cell.length_b   1.000
_cell.length_c   1.000
_cell.angle_alpha   90.00
_cell.angle_beta   90.00
_cell.angle_gamma   90.00
#
_symmetry.space_group_name_H-M   'P 1'
#
loop_
_entity.id
_entity.type
_entity.pdbx_description
1 polymer ?
#
loop_
_entity_poly.entity_id
_entity_poly.type
_entity_poly.pdbx_seq_one_letter_code
_entity_poly.pdbx_strand_id
1 'polypeptide(L)'
;MLAGIAAYERRQAERMRASRIRLATRYPLGLDAAQMTAALDGLAGLPYTSELVAEVVASEGSITHSLLVPEPVRESVRAALTGAVPSLRITEADAGPTQAAMLTLRLFVQTPSFLLAGDVASVSRSLLSGLAHLRRDEVVALRWALSPGSPRRWQEPENPTPRQKEIARAWGSKTAAAGFSVSGLVLVRAVTRSRARELASHIESVMRSRRGLAGGIRVTYERGNRTLGSLPKVGRSSGWLGVSELLPLLGLPLGDAVPGVEVGSPEILASRALGRTGRSLFIARDWDGERPVALSPEAATHHVAVIGPSGVGKSVLLANSILSDIAAGHAGVLIDPKGDLLDTILDRIAPGSAEAGRIVVLDAGDDTRPVAGLDVLHGKDPDARADVLIRTLKSLVPEWGIRSEVFGRLGIRTLAEVPGATLLDLGRLFADVSYRRAAVERLSDGFLRQAWGNYESLSPAAKVDVVQAPMARTMALLARPRVRAVLASGDPKIDLGRLLSEKRFLLVSLAPGTLGDAGVLIGSAVMLATWDAVESRVALPPEQRYLVNIYVDETATVVNGLPSNLELIAERARGLGASLTVAVQTLGRVPEPTRSAILGNLATLITFRAGATEASTIARELPGISAADLMALGRFEVAARVGTGAGSAVSVVTGRTEPLPPKTGQAEAIRDRSALAYGSVPSKPSADHEEQPSAPDDGDLVGARRRQT
;
A
#
# COMPACT_ATOMS: atom_id res chain seq x y z
N MET A 1 -57.00 10.52 -21.75
CA MET A 1 -55.75 11.20 -21.43
C MET A 1 -55.15 10.69 -20.12
N LEU A 2 -55.83 10.73 -18.96
CA LEU A 2 -55.28 10.26 -17.65
C LEU A 2 -54.86 8.80 -17.63
N ALA A 3 -55.57 7.88 -18.28
CA ALA A 3 -55.19 6.46 -18.37
C ALA A 3 -53.93 6.24 -19.21
N GLY A 4 -53.71 7.03 -20.27
CA GLY A 4 -52.53 6.99 -21.11
C GLY A 4 -51.29 7.51 -20.37
N ILE A 5 -51.42 8.59 -19.61
CA ILE A 5 -50.35 9.12 -18.75
C ILE A 5 -49.94 8.08 -17.68
N ALA A 6 -50.91 7.49 -16.99
CA ALA A 6 -50.66 6.46 -15.98
C ALA A 6 -50.02 5.19 -16.55
N ALA A 7 -50.36 4.82 -17.80
CA ALA A 7 -49.73 3.69 -18.49
C ALA A 7 -48.28 4.02 -18.91
N TYR A 8 -48.01 5.21 -19.40
CA TYR A 8 -46.69 5.71 -19.73
C TYR A 8 -45.77 5.72 -18.49
N GLU A 9 -46.27 6.32 -17.39
CA GLU A 9 -45.53 6.38 -16.11
C GLU A 9 -45.19 5.00 -15.56
N ARG A 10 -46.13 4.03 -15.66
CA ARG A 10 -45.85 2.62 -15.26
C ARG A 10 -44.74 2.01 -16.09
N ARG A 11 -44.78 2.16 -17.41
CA ARG A 11 -43.73 1.64 -18.31
C ARG A 11 -42.38 2.29 -18.04
N GLN A 12 -42.37 3.57 -17.76
CA GLN A 12 -41.14 4.27 -17.42
C GLN A 12 -40.57 3.78 -16.07
N ALA A 13 -41.42 3.64 -15.04
CA ALA A 13 -41.00 3.07 -13.75
C ALA A 13 -40.50 1.63 -13.86
N GLU A 14 -41.08 0.81 -14.73
CA GLU A 14 -40.60 -0.55 -15.00
C GLU A 14 -39.25 -0.55 -15.68
N ARG A 15 -39.03 0.32 -16.68
CA ARG A 15 -37.71 0.50 -17.34
C ARG A 15 -36.65 0.95 -16.34
N MET A 16 -36.95 1.92 -15.50
CA MET A 16 -36.04 2.41 -14.45
C MET A 16 -35.67 1.31 -13.44
N ARG A 17 -36.63 0.44 -13.09
CA ARG A 17 -36.34 -0.72 -12.20
C ARG A 17 -35.48 -1.77 -12.87
N ALA A 18 -35.61 -1.96 -14.17
CA ALA A 18 -34.80 -2.94 -14.93
C ALA A 18 -33.35 -2.49 -15.12
N SER A 19 -33.09 -1.18 -15.12
CA SER A 19 -31.73 -0.59 -15.30
C SER A 19 -30.99 -0.30 -13.99
N ARG A 20 -31.36 -0.96 -12.88
CA ARG A 20 -30.74 -0.70 -11.58
C ARG A 20 -29.31 -1.23 -11.52
N ILE A 21 -28.43 -0.38 -11.06
CA ILE A 21 -27.08 -0.70 -10.64
C ILE A 21 -26.99 -0.75 -9.12
N ARG A 22 -26.06 -1.51 -8.59
CA ARG A 22 -25.77 -1.61 -7.16
C ARG A 22 -24.59 -0.71 -6.82
N LEU A 23 -24.80 0.25 -5.94
CA LEU A 23 -23.78 1.10 -5.36
C LEU A 23 -23.49 0.63 -3.93
N ALA A 24 -22.36 0.02 -3.69
CA ALA A 24 -21.90 -0.25 -2.32
C ALA A 24 -21.48 1.07 -1.67
N THR A 25 -21.91 1.27 -0.42
CA THR A 25 -21.63 2.48 0.35
C THR A 25 -20.88 2.12 1.62
N ARG A 26 -19.72 2.76 1.83
CA ARG A 26 -18.98 2.70 3.08
C ARG A 26 -19.03 4.08 3.73
N TYR A 27 -19.59 4.13 4.93
CA TYR A 27 -19.83 5.36 5.67
C TYR A 27 -18.63 5.71 6.54
N PRO A 28 -18.35 7.03 6.77
CA PRO A 28 -17.26 7.43 7.66
C PRO A 28 -17.54 7.05 9.11
N LEU A 29 -16.48 6.93 9.90
CA LEU A 29 -16.60 6.83 11.35
C LEU A 29 -17.17 8.16 11.90
N GLY A 30 -18.09 8.06 12.86
CA GLY A 30 -18.74 9.26 13.39
C GLY A 30 -19.78 9.87 12.46
N LEU A 31 -20.39 9.08 11.56
CA LEU A 31 -21.47 9.54 10.68
C LEU A 31 -22.56 10.22 11.50
N ASP A 32 -22.87 11.49 11.16
CA ASP A 32 -23.89 12.26 11.84
C ASP A 32 -25.28 12.04 11.21
N ALA A 33 -26.30 11.96 12.05
CA ALA A 33 -27.70 11.87 11.62
C ALA A 33 -28.14 13.09 10.81
N ALA A 34 -27.62 14.28 11.09
CA ALA A 34 -27.95 15.51 10.33
C ALA A 34 -27.41 15.43 8.90
N GLN A 35 -26.19 14.90 8.70
CA GLN A 35 -25.62 14.68 7.36
C GLN A 35 -26.48 13.71 6.55
N MET A 36 -26.91 12.60 7.16
CA MET A 36 -27.78 11.64 6.45
C MET A 36 -29.17 12.15 6.21
N THR A 37 -29.71 13.02 7.10
CA THR A 37 -30.97 13.73 6.85
C THR A 37 -30.86 14.59 5.60
N ALA A 38 -29.81 15.43 5.49
CA ALA A 38 -29.55 16.25 4.32
C ALA A 38 -29.39 15.42 3.03
N ALA A 39 -28.71 14.28 3.12
CA ALA A 39 -28.57 13.34 2.00
C ALA A 39 -29.93 12.80 1.54
N LEU A 40 -30.76 12.33 2.48
CA LEU A 40 -32.10 11.82 2.17
C LEU A 40 -33.04 12.90 1.66
N ASP A 41 -32.97 14.14 2.16
CA ASP A 41 -33.73 15.29 1.64
C ASP A 41 -33.35 15.55 0.18
N GLY A 42 -32.06 15.50 -0.17
CA GLY A 42 -31.60 15.58 -1.56
C GLY A 42 -32.16 14.46 -2.44
N LEU A 43 -32.20 13.23 -1.93
CA LEU A 43 -32.76 12.07 -2.64
C LEU A 43 -34.29 12.17 -2.78
N ALA A 44 -35.00 12.77 -1.83
CA ALA A 44 -36.44 12.97 -1.91
C ALA A 44 -36.82 13.97 -2.99
N GLY A 45 -35.91 14.84 -3.45
CA GLY A 45 -36.07 15.73 -4.59
C GLY A 45 -35.99 15.08 -5.97
N LEU A 46 -35.60 13.80 -6.06
CA LEU A 46 -35.53 13.07 -7.33
C LEU A 46 -36.92 12.82 -7.93
N PRO A 47 -37.04 12.58 -9.26
CA PRO A 47 -38.29 12.22 -9.90
C PRO A 47 -38.94 11.00 -9.22
N TYR A 48 -40.25 11.03 -9.05
CA TYR A 48 -41.02 9.95 -8.37
C TYR A 48 -40.89 8.57 -9.05
N THR A 49 -40.51 8.53 -10.32
CA THR A 49 -40.21 7.30 -11.05
C THR A 49 -38.87 6.66 -10.64
N SER A 50 -38.02 7.39 -9.90
CA SER A 50 -36.71 6.96 -9.44
C SER A 50 -36.83 6.14 -8.15
N GLU A 51 -37.44 4.95 -8.21
CA GLU A 51 -37.52 4.07 -7.05
C GLU A 51 -36.11 3.50 -6.71
N LEU A 52 -35.58 3.90 -5.56
CA LEU A 52 -34.32 3.43 -5.00
C LEU A 52 -34.56 2.23 -4.08
N VAL A 53 -33.56 1.39 -3.84
CA VAL A 53 -33.63 0.38 -2.78
C VAL A 53 -32.41 0.49 -1.87
N ALA A 54 -32.64 0.95 -0.64
CA ALA A 54 -31.63 0.89 0.41
C ALA A 54 -31.51 -0.55 0.94
N GLU A 55 -30.31 -1.06 1.05
CA GLU A 55 -30.04 -2.42 1.41
C GLU A 55 -28.96 -2.51 2.47
N VAL A 56 -29.20 -3.35 3.50
CA VAL A 56 -28.21 -3.83 4.46
C VAL A 56 -28.15 -5.33 4.34
N VAL A 57 -26.98 -5.88 4.05
CA VAL A 57 -26.75 -7.34 4.03
C VAL A 57 -25.68 -7.68 5.06
N ALA A 58 -26.05 -8.58 5.96
CA ALA A 58 -25.15 -9.10 6.96
C ALA A 58 -24.87 -10.59 6.71
N SER A 59 -23.60 -11.00 6.82
CA SER A 59 -23.13 -12.38 6.68
C SER A 59 -21.81 -12.56 7.42
N GLU A 60 -21.64 -13.64 8.15
CA GLU A 60 -20.38 -14.09 8.77
C GLU A 60 -19.52 -12.95 9.37
N GLY A 61 -20.12 -12.10 10.22
CA GLY A 61 -19.43 -10.99 10.88
C GLY A 61 -19.19 -9.75 10.02
N SER A 62 -19.69 -9.71 8.77
CA SER A 62 -19.62 -8.55 7.88
C SER A 62 -21.02 -7.97 7.66
N ILE A 63 -21.12 -6.65 7.71
CA ILE A 63 -22.35 -5.89 7.41
C ILE A 63 -22.02 -4.92 6.28
N THR A 64 -22.67 -5.10 5.15
CA THR A 64 -22.50 -4.24 3.96
C THR A 64 -23.74 -3.43 3.69
N HIS A 65 -23.53 -2.19 3.27
CA HIS A 65 -24.57 -1.27 2.86
C HIS A 65 -24.51 -1.05 1.35
N SER A 66 -25.67 -1.04 0.71
CA SER A 66 -25.78 -0.76 -0.72
C SER A 66 -27.02 0.06 -1.03
N LEU A 67 -26.95 0.81 -2.10
CA LEU A 67 -28.11 1.49 -2.68
C LEU A 67 -28.28 1.01 -4.13
N LEU A 68 -29.42 0.38 -4.44
CA LEU A 68 -29.74 0.03 -5.83
C LEU A 68 -30.44 1.23 -6.46
N VAL A 69 -29.85 1.74 -7.52
CA VAL A 69 -30.21 3.02 -8.15
C VAL A 69 -30.47 2.80 -9.62
N PRO A 70 -31.54 3.35 -10.20
CA PRO A 70 -31.70 3.38 -11.65
C PRO A 70 -30.53 4.13 -12.30
N GLU A 71 -29.95 3.55 -13.35
CA GLU A 71 -28.76 4.10 -14.02
C GLU A 71 -28.91 5.58 -14.44
N PRO A 72 -30.05 6.05 -14.97
CA PRO A 72 -30.19 7.45 -15.39
C PRO A 72 -30.07 8.49 -14.27
N VAL A 73 -30.30 8.10 -13.00
CA VAL A 73 -30.20 9.01 -11.84
C VAL A 73 -28.97 8.75 -10.98
N ARG A 74 -28.06 7.88 -11.42
CA ARG A 74 -26.87 7.47 -10.69
C ARG A 74 -26.04 8.66 -10.20
N GLU A 75 -25.70 9.57 -11.10
CA GLU A 75 -24.83 10.70 -10.76
C GLU A 75 -25.54 11.71 -9.83
N SER A 76 -26.84 11.92 -10.01
CA SER A 76 -27.62 12.76 -9.08
C SER A 76 -27.68 12.17 -7.68
N VAL A 77 -27.84 10.85 -7.56
CA VAL A 77 -27.80 10.15 -6.27
C VAL A 77 -26.42 10.26 -5.63
N ARG A 78 -25.36 10.02 -6.42
CA ARG A 78 -23.99 10.15 -5.95
C ARG A 78 -23.70 11.57 -5.44
N ALA A 79 -24.06 12.59 -6.21
CA ALA A 79 -23.87 13.99 -5.84
C ALA A 79 -24.62 14.36 -4.55
N ALA A 80 -25.88 13.92 -4.40
CA ALA A 80 -26.65 14.17 -3.19
C ALA A 80 -26.03 13.53 -1.95
N LEU A 81 -25.54 12.29 -2.07
CA LEU A 81 -24.91 11.56 -0.98
C LEU A 81 -23.53 12.15 -0.60
N THR A 82 -22.66 12.36 -1.58
CA THR A 82 -21.29 12.86 -1.32
C THR A 82 -21.27 14.34 -0.95
N GLY A 83 -22.23 15.13 -1.44
CA GLY A 83 -22.40 16.53 -1.05
C GLY A 83 -22.79 16.69 0.42
N ALA A 84 -23.61 15.79 0.95
CA ALA A 84 -24.01 15.80 2.36
C ALA A 84 -23.02 15.06 3.27
N VAL A 85 -22.35 14.02 2.78
CA VAL A 85 -21.40 13.19 3.52
C VAL A 85 -20.11 13.08 2.71
N PRO A 86 -19.17 14.05 2.82
CA PRO A 86 -17.97 14.11 1.97
C PRO A 86 -17.07 12.88 2.08
N SER A 87 -16.99 12.25 3.25
CA SER A 87 -16.18 11.04 3.49
C SER A 87 -16.91 9.73 3.15
N LEU A 88 -18.06 9.78 2.48
CA LEU A 88 -18.77 8.60 2.01
C LEU A 88 -18.07 8.00 0.79
N ARG A 89 -17.67 6.73 0.89
CA ARG A 89 -17.13 5.99 -0.26
C ARG A 89 -18.25 5.26 -0.99
N ILE A 90 -18.36 5.48 -2.29
CA ILE A 90 -19.35 4.84 -3.16
C ILE A 90 -18.64 4.11 -4.28
N THR A 91 -18.82 2.79 -4.38
CA THR A 91 -18.24 1.95 -5.44
C THR A 91 -19.36 1.15 -6.13
N GLU A 92 -19.21 0.85 -7.42
CA GLU A 92 -20.08 -0.13 -8.06
C GLU A 92 -19.79 -1.53 -7.52
N ALA A 93 -20.81 -2.31 -7.29
CA ALA A 93 -20.71 -3.65 -6.74
C ALA A 93 -21.47 -4.65 -7.61
N ASP A 94 -20.98 -5.88 -7.60
CA ASP A 94 -21.61 -7.01 -8.27
C ASP A 94 -23.01 -7.32 -7.71
N ALA A 95 -23.73 -8.21 -8.40
CA ALA A 95 -25.02 -8.71 -7.94
C ALA A 95 -24.91 -9.29 -6.52
N GLY A 96 -25.86 -8.92 -5.66
CA GLY A 96 -25.90 -9.41 -4.29
C GLY A 96 -26.23 -10.93 -4.20
N PRO A 97 -26.36 -11.45 -2.96
CA PRO A 97 -26.62 -12.86 -2.74
C PRO A 97 -27.92 -13.32 -3.41
N THR A 98 -27.88 -14.50 -4.07
CA THR A 98 -28.99 -15.04 -4.86
C THR A 98 -29.59 -16.34 -4.27
N GLN A 99 -29.02 -16.85 -3.18
CA GLN A 99 -29.45 -18.09 -2.54
C GLN A 99 -30.89 -18.00 -2.06
N ALA A 100 -31.55 -19.16 -1.87
CA ALA A 100 -32.90 -19.23 -1.35
C ALA A 100 -32.99 -18.70 0.09
N ALA A 101 -33.97 -17.84 0.35
CA ALA A 101 -34.30 -17.38 1.70
C ALA A 101 -35.15 -18.43 2.41
N MET A 102 -34.83 -18.73 3.67
CA MET A 102 -35.59 -19.66 4.50
C MET A 102 -36.82 -18.99 5.13
N LEU A 103 -36.73 -17.70 5.37
CA LEU A 103 -37.77 -16.89 5.96
C LEU A 103 -37.84 -15.53 5.30
N THR A 104 -39.05 -15.03 5.06
CA THR A 104 -39.32 -13.73 4.46
C THR A 104 -40.33 -12.95 5.29
N LEU A 105 -39.99 -11.70 5.66
CA LEU A 105 -40.89 -10.77 6.32
C LEU A 105 -41.12 -9.57 5.43
N ARG A 106 -42.38 -9.18 5.27
CA ARG A 106 -42.77 -7.89 4.68
C ARG A 106 -43.03 -6.86 5.76
N LEU A 107 -42.50 -5.67 5.51
CA LEU A 107 -42.65 -4.51 6.37
C LEU A 107 -43.61 -3.51 5.67
N PHE A 108 -44.78 -3.32 6.23
CA PHE A 108 -45.77 -2.40 5.73
C PHE A 108 -45.91 -1.21 6.67
N VAL A 109 -45.89 0.00 6.12
CA VAL A 109 -46.23 1.21 6.85
C VAL A 109 -47.72 1.50 6.66
N GLN A 110 -48.46 1.62 7.75
CA GLN A 110 -49.88 1.97 7.73
C GLN A 110 -50.04 3.46 7.48
N THR A 111 -51.08 3.87 6.76
CA THR A 111 -51.36 5.28 6.49
C THR A 111 -52.70 5.68 7.14
N PRO A 112 -52.77 6.75 7.96
CA PRO A 112 -51.67 7.60 8.39
C PRO A 112 -50.77 6.87 9.41
N SER A 113 -49.45 7.17 9.41
CA SER A 113 -48.51 6.63 10.37
C SER A 113 -47.69 7.74 11.00
N PHE A 114 -47.40 7.59 12.27
CA PHE A 114 -46.45 8.41 13.00
C PHE A 114 -45.54 7.48 13.76
N LEU A 115 -44.28 7.47 13.40
CA LEU A 115 -43.30 6.65 14.07
C LEU A 115 -42.59 7.49 15.15
N LEU A 116 -42.26 6.84 16.24
CA LEU A 116 -41.36 7.44 17.23
C LEU A 116 -39.96 7.50 16.64
N ALA A 117 -39.44 8.70 16.44
CA ALA A 117 -38.07 8.90 15.96
C ALA A 117 -37.08 8.35 16.99
N GLY A 118 -37.27 8.65 18.26
CA GLY A 118 -36.36 8.29 19.34
C GLY A 118 -34.95 8.87 19.09
N ASP A 119 -33.95 8.33 19.75
CA ASP A 119 -32.56 8.57 19.37
C ASP A 119 -32.24 7.72 18.12
N VAL A 120 -32.04 8.42 16.99
CA VAL A 120 -31.83 7.82 15.68
C VAL A 120 -30.62 6.87 15.67
N ALA A 121 -29.53 7.30 16.30
CA ALA A 121 -28.29 6.50 16.36
C ALA A 121 -28.50 5.22 17.20
N SER A 122 -29.22 5.31 18.33
CA SER A 122 -29.52 4.16 19.18
C SER A 122 -30.38 3.12 18.47
N VAL A 123 -31.41 3.56 17.73
CA VAL A 123 -32.28 2.65 16.96
C VAL A 123 -31.50 1.95 15.84
N SER A 124 -30.74 2.69 15.08
CA SER A 124 -29.90 2.16 14.01
C SER A 124 -28.86 1.17 14.54
N ARG A 125 -28.20 1.52 15.65
CA ARG A 125 -27.25 0.63 16.35
C ARG A 125 -27.93 -0.65 16.85
N SER A 126 -29.16 -0.54 17.39
CA SER A 126 -29.94 -1.72 17.80
C SER A 126 -30.23 -2.66 16.63
N LEU A 127 -30.57 -2.15 15.45
CA LEU A 127 -30.74 -2.97 14.26
C LEU A 127 -29.45 -3.69 13.88
N LEU A 128 -28.33 -2.95 13.82
CA LEU A 128 -27.04 -3.48 13.39
C LEU A 128 -26.43 -4.47 14.39
N SER A 129 -26.59 -4.25 15.69
CA SER A 129 -26.04 -5.13 16.74
C SER A 129 -26.58 -6.55 16.64
N GLY A 130 -27.85 -6.72 16.28
CA GLY A 130 -28.43 -8.04 16.05
C GLY A 130 -27.91 -8.74 14.77
N LEU A 131 -27.27 -7.99 13.88
CA LEU A 131 -26.69 -8.50 12.63
C LEU A 131 -25.18 -8.78 12.73
N ALA A 132 -24.53 -8.28 13.77
CA ALA A 132 -23.07 -8.41 13.92
C ALA A 132 -22.59 -9.84 14.30
N HIS A 133 -23.49 -10.71 14.79
CA HIS A 133 -23.16 -12.03 15.33
C HIS A 133 -23.70 -13.20 14.50
N LEU A 134 -23.71 -13.03 13.16
CA LEU A 134 -24.11 -14.10 12.26
C LEU A 134 -23.02 -15.19 12.19
N ARG A 135 -23.47 -16.45 12.17
CA ARG A 135 -22.61 -17.62 12.01
C ARG A 135 -22.33 -17.88 10.53
N ARG A 136 -21.42 -18.79 10.27
CA ARG A 136 -21.15 -19.29 8.91
C ARG A 136 -22.44 -19.76 8.25
N ASP A 137 -22.63 -19.42 6.96
CA ASP A 137 -23.82 -19.73 6.15
C ASP A 137 -25.13 -19.01 6.58
N GLU A 138 -25.09 -18.13 7.58
CA GLU A 138 -26.22 -17.26 7.93
C GLU A 138 -26.15 -15.94 7.16
N VAL A 139 -27.26 -15.53 6.56
CA VAL A 139 -27.37 -14.26 5.84
C VAL A 139 -28.69 -13.59 6.19
N VAL A 140 -28.64 -12.30 6.49
CA VAL A 140 -29.81 -11.46 6.68
C VAL A 140 -29.73 -10.27 5.75
N ALA A 141 -30.76 -10.03 4.95
CA ALA A 141 -30.87 -8.86 4.09
C ALA A 141 -32.12 -8.04 4.50
N LEU A 142 -31.87 -6.80 4.91
CA LEU A 142 -32.91 -5.79 5.15
C LEU A 142 -32.94 -4.83 3.98
N ARG A 143 -34.10 -4.63 3.35
CA ARG A 143 -34.26 -3.79 2.17
C ARG A 143 -35.45 -2.86 2.31
N TRP A 144 -35.27 -1.62 1.94
CA TRP A 144 -36.32 -0.61 1.82
C TRP A 144 -36.36 -0.07 0.39
N ALA A 145 -37.48 -0.31 -0.31
CA ALA A 145 -37.80 0.43 -1.53
C ALA A 145 -38.31 1.79 -1.17
N LEU A 146 -37.73 2.83 -1.76
CA LEU A 146 -37.94 4.24 -1.50
C LEU A 146 -38.36 4.91 -2.81
N SER A 147 -39.60 5.41 -2.89
CA SER A 147 -40.06 6.22 -4.03
C SER A 147 -40.24 7.65 -3.57
N PRO A 148 -39.46 8.61 -4.11
CA PRO A 148 -39.64 10.04 -3.81
C PRO A 148 -41.06 10.47 -4.14
N GLY A 149 -41.55 11.47 -3.48
CA GLY A 149 -42.83 12.08 -3.81
C GLY A 149 -43.73 12.37 -2.61
N SER A 150 -44.80 13.09 -2.89
CA SER A 150 -45.76 13.51 -1.88
C SER A 150 -46.63 12.35 -1.41
N PRO A 151 -47.05 12.34 -0.14
CA PRO A 151 -47.90 11.30 0.39
C PRO A 151 -49.31 11.40 -0.23
N ARG A 152 -50.04 10.30 -0.25
CA ARG A 152 -51.44 10.31 -0.59
C ARG A 152 -52.21 11.12 0.44
N ARG A 153 -53.18 11.91 -0.07
CA ARG A 153 -54.13 12.62 0.80
C ARG A 153 -54.84 11.58 1.66
N TRP A 154 -54.72 11.74 2.95
CA TRP A 154 -55.57 11.00 3.88
C TRP A 154 -56.94 11.67 3.89
N GLN A 155 -58.01 10.88 3.61
CA GLN A 155 -59.37 11.41 3.66
C GLN A 155 -59.84 11.34 5.10
N GLU A 156 -60.15 12.50 5.66
CA GLU A 156 -60.77 12.62 6.96
C GLU A 156 -62.20 12.07 6.89
N PRO A 157 -62.64 11.27 7.88
CA PRO A 157 -64.04 10.82 7.94
C PRO A 157 -65.03 12.00 7.98
N GLU A 158 -66.25 11.83 7.46
CA GLU A 158 -67.24 12.86 7.43
C GLU A 158 -67.59 13.47 8.80
N ASN A 159 -67.53 12.66 9.88
CA ASN A 159 -67.70 13.09 11.27
C ASN A 159 -66.53 12.71 12.13
N PRO A 160 -65.37 13.47 12.08
CA PRO A 160 -64.16 13.11 12.74
C PRO A 160 -64.21 13.30 14.27
N THR A 161 -63.80 12.31 15.01
CA THR A 161 -63.56 12.42 16.45
C THR A 161 -62.41 13.42 16.75
N PRO A 162 -62.34 13.95 17.99
CA PRO A 162 -61.26 14.88 18.37
C PRO A 162 -59.88 14.29 18.08
N ARG A 163 -59.65 12.98 18.31
CA ARG A 163 -58.43 12.29 18.00
C ARG A 163 -58.14 12.21 16.49
N GLN A 164 -59.19 12.04 15.67
CA GLN A 164 -59.00 12.02 14.21
C GLN A 164 -58.66 13.41 13.67
N LYS A 165 -59.22 14.50 14.25
CA LYS A 165 -58.81 15.87 13.92
C LYS A 165 -57.35 16.16 14.29
N GLU A 166 -56.88 15.66 15.44
CA GLU A 166 -55.50 15.76 15.86
C GLU A 166 -54.60 15.02 14.89
N ILE A 167 -54.95 13.79 14.49
CA ILE A 167 -54.24 12.98 13.50
C ILE A 167 -54.20 13.72 12.15
N ALA A 168 -55.30 14.33 11.70
CA ALA A 168 -55.36 15.08 10.44
C ALA A 168 -54.43 16.28 10.43
N ARG A 169 -54.40 17.06 11.52
CA ARG A 169 -53.49 18.21 11.66
C ARG A 169 -52.02 17.75 11.67
N ALA A 170 -51.69 16.74 12.47
CA ALA A 170 -50.36 16.17 12.54
C ALA A 170 -49.93 15.58 11.19
N TRP A 171 -50.84 14.94 10.44
CA TRP A 171 -50.57 14.43 9.10
C TRP A 171 -50.25 15.55 8.12
N GLY A 172 -51.03 16.64 8.13
CA GLY A 172 -50.77 17.82 7.29
C GLY A 172 -49.38 18.43 7.56
N SER A 173 -49.04 18.61 8.84
CA SER A 173 -47.72 19.10 9.23
C SER A 173 -46.57 18.14 8.81
N LYS A 174 -46.76 16.85 9.02
CA LYS A 174 -45.77 15.81 8.64
C LYS A 174 -45.53 15.79 7.13
N THR A 175 -46.57 15.87 6.33
CA THR A 175 -46.53 15.76 4.86
C THR A 175 -46.07 17.02 4.14
N ALA A 176 -45.87 18.11 4.88
CA ALA A 176 -45.19 19.32 4.38
C ALA A 176 -43.68 19.14 4.25
N ALA A 177 -43.08 18.16 4.95
CA ALA A 177 -41.65 17.83 4.86
C ALA A 177 -41.37 16.83 3.73
N ALA A 178 -40.09 16.68 3.38
CA ALA A 178 -39.62 15.71 2.41
C ALA A 178 -39.79 14.26 2.93
N GLY A 179 -40.01 13.32 2.03
CA GLY A 179 -40.16 11.92 2.39
C GLY A 179 -40.36 10.96 1.22
N PHE A 180 -40.66 9.72 1.54
CA PHE A 180 -40.73 8.62 0.59
C PHE A 180 -41.95 7.74 0.82
N SER A 181 -42.55 7.27 -0.27
CA SER A 181 -43.40 6.08 -0.21
C SER A 181 -42.52 4.86 -0.06
N VAL A 182 -42.80 4.01 0.94
CA VAL A 182 -41.85 2.94 1.32
C VAL A 182 -42.49 1.56 1.34
N SER A 183 -41.71 0.55 1.07
CA SER A 183 -42.02 -0.89 1.27
C SER A 183 -40.77 -1.61 1.72
N GLY A 184 -40.84 -2.35 2.82
CA GLY A 184 -39.70 -3.07 3.38
C GLY A 184 -39.77 -4.58 3.20
N LEU A 185 -38.63 -5.22 3.14
CA LEU A 185 -38.45 -6.65 3.00
C LEU A 185 -37.27 -7.10 3.84
N VAL A 186 -37.48 -8.15 4.67
CA VAL A 186 -36.40 -8.85 5.38
C VAL A 186 -36.33 -10.29 4.86
N LEU A 187 -35.15 -10.70 4.47
CA LEU A 187 -34.86 -12.04 3.94
C LEU A 187 -33.80 -12.68 4.83
N VAL A 188 -34.09 -13.86 5.33
CA VAL A 188 -33.22 -14.57 6.26
C VAL A 188 -32.89 -15.95 5.74
N ARG A 189 -31.62 -16.30 5.74
CA ARG A 189 -31.07 -17.63 5.54
C ARG A 189 -30.32 -18.04 6.80
N ALA A 190 -30.59 -19.25 7.29
CA ALA A 190 -29.91 -19.84 8.45
C ALA A 190 -29.91 -21.37 8.31
N VAL A 191 -29.16 -22.04 9.18
CA VAL A 191 -29.06 -23.49 9.15
C VAL A 191 -30.41 -24.16 9.50
N THR A 192 -31.20 -23.53 10.40
CA THR A 192 -32.51 -24.04 10.83
C THR A 192 -33.60 -22.98 10.80
N ARG A 193 -34.86 -23.40 10.63
CA ARG A 193 -36.00 -22.43 10.67
C ARG A 193 -36.17 -21.78 12.05
N SER A 194 -35.81 -22.45 13.13
CA SER A 194 -35.83 -21.86 14.47
C SER A 194 -34.85 -20.71 14.56
N ARG A 195 -33.63 -20.91 14.11
CA ARG A 195 -32.60 -19.87 14.08
C ARG A 195 -32.98 -18.72 13.13
N ALA A 196 -33.56 -19.03 11.98
CA ALA A 196 -34.06 -17.97 11.06
C ALA A 196 -35.15 -17.09 11.73
N ARG A 197 -36.03 -17.69 12.55
CA ARG A 197 -37.05 -16.94 13.31
C ARG A 197 -36.42 -16.08 14.41
N GLU A 198 -35.40 -16.60 15.10
CA GLU A 198 -34.66 -15.86 16.13
C GLU A 198 -34.02 -14.60 15.53
N LEU A 199 -33.30 -14.74 14.41
CA LEU A 199 -32.69 -13.61 13.70
C LEU A 199 -33.75 -12.62 13.22
N ALA A 200 -34.85 -13.09 12.67
CA ALA A 200 -35.97 -12.25 12.22
C ALA A 200 -36.65 -11.49 13.37
N SER A 201 -36.82 -12.18 14.54
CA SER A 201 -37.52 -11.60 15.70
C SER A 201 -36.82 -10.38 16.27
N HIS A 202 -35.50 -10.29 16.17
CA HIS A 202 -34.75 -9.10 16.56
C HIS A 202 -35.16 -7.88 15.73
N ILE A 203 -35.13 -8.00 14.38
CA ILE A 203 -35.55 -6.92 13.47
C ILE A 203 -37.03 -6.60 13.67
N GLU A 204 -37.88 -7.61 13.80
CA GLU A 204 -39.30 -7.46 14.04
C GLU A 204 -39.58 -6.65 15.32
N SER A 205 -38.86 -6.93 16.41
CA SER A 205 -38.97 -6.22 17.69
C SER A 205 -38.64 -4.74 17.53
N VAL A 206 -37.52 -4.40 16.86
CA VAL A 206 -37.13 -3.01 16.60
C VAL A 206 -38.19 -2.30 15.74
N MET A 207 -38.70 -2.94 14.70
CA MET A 207 -39.71 -2.34 13.82
C MET A 207 -41.04 -2.11 14.57
N ARG A 208 -41.49 -3.05 15.40
CA ARG A 208 -42.74 -2.95 16.17
C ARG A 208 -42.65 -1.93 17.30
N SER A 209 -41.49 -1.68 17.87
CA SER A 209 -41.31 -0.70 18.93
C SER A 209 -41.50 0.76 18.46
N ARG A 210 -41.58 1.03 17.16
CA ARG A 210 -41.67 2.36 16.58
C ARG A 210 -43.12 2.91 16.42
N ARG A 211 -44.06 2.50 17.25
CA ARG A 211 -45.42 3.00 17.22
C ARG A 211 -45.52 4.40 17.84
N GLY A 212 -46.15 5.35 17.12
CA GLY A 212 -46.41 6.70 17.59
C GLY A 212 -47.91 6.96 17.77
N LEU A 213 -48.33 8.20 17.47
CA LEU A 213 -49.71 8.68 17.66
C LEU A 213 -50.77 7.85 16.93
N ALA A 214 -50.47 7.40 15.72
CA ALA A 214 -51.31 6.51 14.93
C ALA A 214 -50.46 5.62 14.00
N GLY A 215 -51.02 4.46 13.65
CA GLY A 215 -50.35 3.51 12.75
C GLY A 215 -49.09 2.87 13.34
N GLY A 216 -48.18 2.48 12.48
CA GLY A 216 -46.94 1.79 12.80
C GLY A 216 -46.45 0.93 11.65
N ILE A 217 -45.37 0.16 11.88
CA ILE A 217 -44.90 -0.82 10.93
C ILE A 217 -45.55 -2.16 11.23
N ARG A 218 -46.29 -2.68 10.25
CA ARG A 218 -46.87 -4.02 10.30
C ARG A 218 -45.90 -5.00 9.72
N VAL A 219 -45.53 -6.03 10.46
CA VAL A 219 -44.68 -7.11 10.04
C VAL A 219 -45.51 -8.33 9.72
N THR A 220 -45.36 -8.92 8.53
CA THR A 220 -46.08 -10.11 8.08
C THR A 220 -45.09 -11.12 7.50
N TYR A 221 -45.27 -12.39 7.89
CA TYR A 221 -44.50 -13.49 7.32
C TYR A 221 -45.11 -13.90 5.97
N GLU A 222 -44.27 -13.91 4.93
CA GLU A 222 -44.69 -14.40 3.61
C GLU A 222 -44.43 -15.91 3.48
N ARG A 223 -45.40 -16.58 2.84
CA ARG A 223 -45.27 -17.99 2.39
C ARG A 223 -44.83 -17.94 0.93
N GLY A 224 -43.69 -18.47 0.57
CA GLY A 224 -43.19 -18.53 -0.81
C GLY A 224 -41.68 -18.69 -0.90
N ASN A 225 -41.18 -19.11 -2.06
CA ASN A 225 -39.77 -19.29 -2.33
C ASN A 225 -39.17 -17.99 -2.87
N ARG A 226 -38.78 -17.09 -1.96
CA ARG A 226 -37.97 -15.93 -2.35
C ARG A 226 -36.48 -16.25 -2.22
N THR A 227 -35.70 -15.57 -3.06
CA THR A 227 -34.24 -15.60 -2.94
C THR A 227 -33.75 -14.40 -2.15
N LEU A 228 -32.55 -14.48 -1.62
CA LEU A 228 -31.85 -13.34 -0.98
C LEU A 228 -31.70 -12.15 -1.92
N GLY A 229 -31.79 -12.34 -3.25
CA GLY A 229 -31.78 -11.30 -4.25
C GLY A 229 -33.12 -10.59 -4.48
N SER A 230 -34.23 -11.08 -3.84
CA SER A 230 -35.58 -10.49 -4.04
C SER A 230 -35.68 -9.06 -3.53
N LEU A 231 -36.27 -8.16 -4.32
CA LEU A 231 -36.42 -6.74 -3.98
C LEU A 231 -37.85 -6.41 -3.58
N PRO A 232 -38.06 -5.50 -2.60
CA PRO A 232 -39.37 -4.90 -2.33
C PRO A 232 -39.77 -3.99 -3.48
N LYS A 233 -41.09 -3.73 -3.59
CA LYS A 233 -41.65 -2.78 -4.58
C LYS A 233 -42.58 -1.85 -3.89
N VAL A 234 -42.50 -0.55 -4.20
CA VAL A 234 -43.48 0.41 -3.80
C VAL A 234 -44.72 0.23 -4.66
N GLY A 235 -45.85 0.06 -4.03
CA GLY A 235 -47.15 -0.13 -4.68
C GLY A 235 -48.20 0.86 -4.20
N ARG A 236 -49.44 0.73 -4.71
CA ARG A 236 -50.53 1.63 -4.37
C ARG A 236 -50.92 1.67 -2.88
N SER A 237 -50.65 0.59 -2.15
CA SER A 237 -50.89 0.43 -0.69
C SER A 237 -49.68 0.73 0.18
N SER A 238 -48.58 1.16 -0.41
CA SER A 238 -47.35 1.51 0.36
C SER A 238 -47.60 2.77 1.18
N GLY A 239 -47.19 2.75 2.43
CA GLY A 239 -47.26 3.93 3.31
C GLY A 239 -46.13 4.92 3.02
N TRP A 240 -46.24 6.10 3.61
CA TRP A 240 -45.27 7.17 3.44
C TRP A 240 -44.63 7.52 4.77
N LEU A 241 -43.29 7.72 4.74
CA LEU A 241 -42.49 8.15 5.86
C LEU A 241 -41.76 9.45 5.52
N GLY A 242 -41.72 10.38 6.46
CA GLY A 242 -40.79 11.49 6.42
C GLY A 242 -39.36 11.05 6.63
N VAL A 243 -38.40 11.86 6.21
CA VAL A 243 -36.97 11.53 6.31
C VAL A 243 -36.56 11.18 7.74
N SER A 244 -37.00 11.95 8.74
CA SER A 244 -36.69 11.71 10.16
C SER A 244 -37.21 10.39 10.71
N GLU A 245 -38.31 9.87 10.16
CA GLU A 245 -38.89 8.58 10.56
C GLU A 245 -38.25 7.40 9.83
N LEU A 246 -37.78 7.62 8.59
CA LEU A 246 -37.13 6.63 7.74
C LEU A 246 -35.71 6.35 8.17
N LEU A 247 -34.95 7.42 8.48
CA LEU A 247 -33.51 7.34 8.78
C LEU A 247 -33.14 6.26 9.82
N PRO A 248 -33.80 6.14 10.99
CA PRO A 248 -33.47 5.12 11.98
C PRO A 248 -33.77 3.70 11.50
N LEU A 249 -34.59 3.49 10.47
CA LEU A 249 -34.98 2.19 9.95
C LEU A 249 -34.05 1.65 8.88
N LEU A 250 -33.17 2.48 8.35
CA LEU A 250 -32.23 2.11 7.29
C LEU A 250 -31.03 1.30 7.81
N GLY A 251 -30.82 1.21 9.13
CA GLY A 251 -29.69 0.49 9.71
C GLY A 251 -28.34 1.07 9.30
N LEU A 252 -28.20 2.40 9.32
CA LEU A 252 -26.96 3.08 8.99
C LEU A 252 -26.01 3.13 10.20
N PRO A 253 -24.68 3.09 10.03
CA PRO A 253 -23.72 3.09 11.13
C PRO A 253 -23.52 4.50 11.69
N LEU A 254 -24.53 5.04 12.37
CA LEU A 254 -24.50 6.37 12.96
C LEU A 254 -23.70 6.42 14.26
N GLY A 255 -22.85 7.44 14.41
CA GLY A 255 -22.02 7.67 15.59
C GLY A 255 -20.78 6.76 15.63
N ASP A 256 -20.60 6.02 16.72
CA ASP A 256 -19.41 5.18 16.95
C ASP A 256 -19.34 3.99 16.00
N ALA A 257 -18.15 3.36 15.94
CA ALA A 257 -17.91 2.17 15.14
C ALA A 257 -18.87 1.02 15.50
N VAL A 258 -19.43 0.40 14.47
CA VAL A 258 -20.30 -0.76 14.61
C VAL A 258 -19.50 -2.00 14.17
N PRO A 259 -19.39 -3.05 15.01
CA PRO A 259 -18.70 -4.28 14.65
C PRO A 259 -19.24 -4.87 13.33
N GLY A 260 -18.33 -5.26 12.44
CA GLY A 260 -18.68 -5.86 11.15
C GLY A 260 -19.01 -4.88 10.04
N VAL A 261 -19.14 -3.57 10.31
CA VAL A 261 -19.34 -2.55 9.28
C VAL A 261 -18.00 -1.98 8.83
N GLU A 262 -17.74 -2.03 7.51
CA GLU A 262 -16.56 -1.40 6.93
C GLU A 262 -16.71 0.14 6.92
N VAL A 263 -15.70 0.82 7.44
CA VAL A 263 -15.63 2.29 7.45
C VAL A 263 -15.15 2.81 6.08
N GLY A 264 -15.71 3.89 5.61
CA GLY A 264 -15.30 4.56 4.37
C GLY A 264 -14.28 5.66 4.60
N SER A 265 -13.61 6.04 3.53
CA SER A 265 -12.72 7.21 3.44
C SER A 265 -13.16 8.11 2.28
N PRO A 266 -12.87 9.42 2.29
CA PRO A 266 -13.33 10.33 1.26
C PRO A 266 -12.84 9.94 -0.13
N GLU A 267 -13.65 10.22 -1.15
CA GLU A 267 -13.26 10.14 -2.55
C GLU A 267 -12.87 11.54 -3.04
N ILE A 268 -11.56 11.78 -3.13
CA ILE A 268 -11.05 13.03 -3.68
C ILE A 268 -10.72 12.81 -5.15
N LEU A 269 -11.40 13.55 -6.03
CA LEU A 269 -11.28 13.41 -7.47
C LEU A 269 -9.92 13.88 -7.98
N ALA A 270 -9.42 13.20 -9.00
CA ALA A 270 -8.18 13.55 -9.66
C ALA A 270 -8.31 14.88 -10.41
N SER A 271 -7.44 15.83 -10.08
CA SER A 271 -7.33 17.09 -10.81
C SER A 271 -6.87 16.84 -12.26
N ARG A 272 -7.34 17.67 -13.20
CA ARG A 272 -6.89 17.63 -14.61
C ARG A 272 -5.39 17.89 -14.78
N ALA A 273 -4.76 18.53 -13.80
CA ALA A 273 -3.31 18.77 -13.79
C ALA A 273 -2.47 17.50 -13.56
N LEU A 274 -3.06 16.42 -13.04
CA LEU A 274 -2.38 15.15 -12.85
C LEU A 274 -2.15 14.45 -14.19
N GLY A 275 -0.92 13.94 -14.40
CA GLY A 275 -0.55 13.18 -15.60
C GLY A 275 -1.35 11.87 -15.73
N ARG A 276 -1.54 11.45 -17.00
CA ARG A 276 -2.20 10.19 -17.36
C ARG A 276 -1.24 9.17 -17.97
N THR A 277 -0.06 9.62 -18.37
CA THR A 277 0.97 8.83 -19.06
C THR A 277 2.31 9.00 -18.37
N GLY A 278 3.17 8.01 -18.50
CA GLY A 278 4.48 7.94 -17.86
C GLY A 278 4.53 6.83 -16.83
N ARG A 279 5.20 7.07 -15.69
CA ARG A 279 5.27 6.11 -14.58
C ARG A 279 3.89 5.91 -13.97
N SER A 280 3.33 4.71 -14.10
CA SER A 280 2.05 4.37 -13.49
C SER A 280 2.14 4.42 -11.97
N LEU A 281 1.16 5.04 -11.32
CA LEU A 281 1.01 5.05 -9.87
C LEU A 281 -0.22 4.24 -9.44
N PHE A 282 -1.41 4.72 -9.79
CA PHE A 282 -2.69 4.12 -9.41
C PHE A 282 -3.82 4.64 -10.30
N ILE A 283 -5.00 4.05 -10.16
CA ILE A 283 -6.24 4.54 -10.79
C ILE A 283 -6.97 5.42 -9.78
N ALA A 284 -7.37 6.60 -10.23
CA ALA A 284 -8.24 7.51 -9.51
C ALA A 284 -9.51 7.79 -10.30
N ARG A 285 -10.46 8.45 -9.69
CA ARG A 285 -11.67 8.94 -10.34
C ARG A 285 -11.55 10.43 -10.66
N ASP A 286 -12.03 10.85 -11.81
CA ASP A 286 -12.31 12.25 -12.14
C ASP A 286 -13.78 12.43 -12.52
N TRP A 287 -14.14 13.57 -13.09
CA TRP A 287 -15.52 13.88 -13.50
C TRP A 287 -16.05 12.99 -14.63
N ASP A 288 -15.14 12.42 -15.43
CA ASP A 288 -15.45 11.59 -16.60
C ASP A 288 -15.45 10.09 -16.27
N GLY A 289 -14.99 9.71 -15.08
CA GLY A 289 -14.93 8.32 -14.62
C GLY A 289 -13.58 7.92 -14.03
N GLU A 290 -13.21 6.65 -14.13
CA GLU A 290 -11.89 6.16 -13.69
C GLU A 290 -10.81 6.51 -14.70
N ARG A 291 -9.64 6.93 -14.19
CA ARG A 291 -8.47 7.26 -15.01
C ARG A 291 -7.16 6.89 -14.32
N PRO A 292 -6.12 6.58 -15.10
CA PRO A 292 -4.78 6.41 -14.53
C PRO A 292 -4.24 7.75 -13.99
N VAL A 293 -3.47 7.66 -12.92
CA VAL A 293 -2.60 8.72 -12.41
C VAL A 293 -1.17 8.26 -12.63
N ALA A 294 -0.39 9.07 -13.34
CA ALA A 294 0.98 8.76 -13.71
C ALA A 294 1.88 10.00 -13.58
N LEU A 295 3.18 9.77 -13.40
CA LEU A 295 4.19 10.82 -13.35
C LEU A 295 4.91 10.92 -14.70
N SER A 296 5.00 12.13 -15.24
CA SER A 296 5.95 12.41 -16.31
C SER A 296 7.40 12.19 -15.83
N PRO A 297 8.37 12.01 -16.73
CA PRO A 297 9.78 11.91 -16.35
C PRO A 297 10.26 13.07 -15.47
N GLU A 298 9.82 14.28 -15.76
CA GLU A 298 10.12 15.48 -14.96
C GLU A 298 9.49 15.38 -13.55
N ALA A 299 8.19 15.07 -13.45
CA ALA A 299 7.51 14.92 -12.16
C ALA A 299 8.12 13.81 -11.31
N ALA A 300 8.59 12.73 -11.93
CA ALA A 300 9.24 11.62 -11.25
C ALA A 300 10.54 12.01 -10.55
N THR A 301 11.30 12.98 -11.08
CA THR A 301 12.54 13.47 -10.45
C THR A 301 12.32 14.25 -9.15
N HIS A 302 11.07 14.58 -8.82
CA HIS A 302 10.70 15.16 -7.53
C HIS A 302 10.44 14.11 -6.45
N HIS A 303 10.75 12.85 -6.73
CA HIS A 303 10.77 11.70 -5.84
C HIS A 303 9.40 11.25 -5.33
N VAL A 304 9.33 9.99 -4.90
CA VAL A 304 8.09 9.34 -4.48
C VAL A 304 8.32 8.61 -3.15
N ALA A 305 7.42 8.81 -2.20
CA ALA A 305 7.32 8.01 -1.00
C ALA A 305 6.04 7.15 -1.03
N VAL A 306 6.16 5.88 -0.65
CA VAL A 306 5.05 4.93 -0.55
C VAL A 306 5.01 4.36 0.86
N ILE A 307 3.94 4.62 1.60
CA ILE A 307 3.81 4.25 3.01
C ILE A 307 2.65 3.29 3.21
N GLY A 308 2.84 2.25 4.01
CA GLY A 308 1.76 1.36 4.42
C GLY A 308 2.25 -0.02 4.87
N PRO A 309 1.48 -0.75 5.71
CA PRO A 309 1.84 -2.06 6.22
C PRO A 309 1.93 -3.12 5.13
N SER A 310 2.34 -4.33 5.50
CA SER A 310 2.38 -5.47 4.56
C SER A 310 0.97 -5.88 4.12
N GLY A 311 0.83 -6.32 2.85
CA GLY A 311 -0.40 -6.88 2.31
C GLY A 311 -1.47 -5.88 1.86
N VAL A 312 -1.22 -4.57 1.98
CA VAL A 312 -2.19 -3.52 1.58
C VAL A 312 -2.14 -3.15 0.10
N GLY A 313 -1.06 -3.51 -0.64
CA GLY A 313 -0.93 -3.23 -2.07
C GLY A 313 0.34 -2.48 -2.49
N LYS A 314 1.29 -2.18 -1.56
CA LYS A 314 2.55 -1.48 -1.89
C LYS A 314 3.34 -2.13 -3.03
N SER A 315 3.59 -3.45 -2.93
CA SER A 315 4.35 -4.18 -3.95
C SER A 315 3.64 -4.22 -5.30
N VAL A 316 2.31 -4.17 -5.32
CA VAL A 316 1.51 -4.06 -6.56
C VAL A 316 1.74 -2.70 -7.22
N LEU A 317 1.70 -1.61 -6.44
CA LEU A 317 1.96 -0.26 -6.92
C LEU A 317 3.39 -0.12 -7.45
N LEU A 318 4.38 -0.58 -6.67
CA LEU A 318 5.79 -0.53 -7.07
C LEU A 318 6.05 -1.36 -8.34
N ALA A 319 5.47 -2.57 -8.45
CA ALA A 319 5.62 -3.41 -9.63
C ALA A 319 5.06 -2.74 -10.89
N ASN A 320 3.86 -2.15 -10.82
CA ASN A 320 3.28 -1.42 -11.95
C ASN A 320 4.13 -0.20 -12.34
N SER A 321 4.65 0.55 -11.36
CA SER A 321 5.56 1.67 -11.60
C SER A 321 6.86 1.22 -12.29
N ILE A 322 7.48 0.15 -11.81
CA ILE A 322 8.73 -0.39 -12.37
C ILE A 322 8.50 -0.96 -13.77
N LEU A 323 7.43 -1.74 -13.97
CA LEU A 323 7.08 -2.29 -15.28
C LEU A 323 6.83 -1.18 -16.30
N SER A 324 6.15 -0.09 -15.92
CA SER A 324 5.93 1.06 -16.79
C SER A 324 7.24 1.80 -17.15
N ASP A 325 8.19 1.93 -16.20
CA ASP A 325 9.50 2.52 -16.45
C ASP A 325 10.36 1.63 -17.38
N ILE A 326 10.33 0.31 -17.17
CA ILE A 326 11.02 -0.66 -18.04
C ILE A 326 10.45 -0.59 -19.46
N ALA A 327 9.12 -0.57 -19.61
CA ALA A 327 8.45 -0.45 -20.90
C ALA A 327 8.75 0.89 -21.60
N ALA A 328 8.87 1.98 -20.85
CA ALA A 328 9.27 3.29 -21.36
C ALA A 328 10.74 3.39 -21.75
N GLY A 329 11.55 2.37 -21.50
CA GLY A 329 12.96 2.37 -21.85
C GLY A 329 13.87 3.14 -20.89
N HIS A 330 13.39 3.42 -19.67
CA HIS A 330 14.19 4.10 -18.66
C HIS A 330 15.23 3.16 -18.03
N ALA A 331 16.33 3.75 -17.56
CA ALA A 331 17.31 3.07 -16.71
C ALA A 331 16.78 2.99 -15.27
N GLY A 332 17.22 1.97 -14.52
CA GLY A 332 16.86 1.94 -13.11
C GLY A 332 17.54 0.85 -12.29
N VAL A 333 17.34 0.97 -10.99
CA VAL A 333 17.79 0.01 -9.98
C VAL A 333 16.64 -0.25 -9.01
N LEU A 334 16.34 -1.51 -8.75
CA LEU A 334 15.48 -1.94 -7.64
C LEU A 334 16.34 -2.62 -6.58
N ILE A 335 16.21 -2.20 -5.34
CA ILE A 335 16.72 -2.91 -4.16
C ILE A 335 15.53 -3.49 -3.42
N ASP A 336 15.40 -4.82 -3.48
CA ASP A 336 14.32 -5.58 -2.87
C ASP A 336 14.88 -6.45 -1.73
N PRO A 337 14.66 -6.08 -0.46
CA PRO A 337 15.14 -6.86 0.67
C PRO A 337 14.58 -8.27 0.74
N LYS A 338 13.37 -8.52 0.19
CA LYS A 338 12.67 -9.81 0.31
C LYS A 338 12.82 -10.70 -0.93
N GLY A 339 12.97 -10.10 -2.11
CA GLY A 339 13.00 -10.79 -3.39
C GLY A 339 11.61 -10.98 -4.05
N ASP A 340 10.52 -10.88 -3.29
CA ASP A 340 9.15 -11.12 -3.78
C ASP A 340 8.73 -10.13 -4.88
N LEU A 341 9.15 -8.87 -4.76
CA LEU A 341 8.85 -7.83 -5.74
C LEU A 341 9.63 -8.08 -7.04
N LEU A 342 10.88 -8.49 -6.94
CA LEU A 342 11.72 -8.89 -8.06
C LEU A 342 11.06 -10.02 -8.86
N ASP A 343 10.62 -11.10 -8.19
CA ASP A 343 9.93 -12.22 -8.83
C ASP A 343 8.62 -11.77 -9.50
N THR A 344 7.88 -10.91 -8.81
CA THR A 344 6.65 -10.32 -9.33
C THR A 344 6.87 -9.58 -10.64
N ILE A 345 7.97 -8.85 -10.77
CA ILE A 345 8.33 -8.09 -11.97
C ILE A 345 8.77 -9.04 -13.10
N LEU A 346 9.70 -9.96 -12.81
CA LEU A 346 10.24 -10.89 -13.81
C LEU A 346 9.15 -11.75 -14.46
N ASP A 347 8.19 -12.20 -13.66
CA ASP A 347 7.05 -13.00 -14.13
C ASP A 347 6.12 -12.26 -15.10
N ARG A 348 6.27 -10.93 -15.27
CA ARG A 348 5.38 -10.08 -16.07
C ARG A 348 6.03 -9.42 -17.27
N ILE A 349 7.32 -9.62 -17.44
CA ILE A 349 8.04 -9.15 -18.63
C ILE A 349 7.78 -10.12 -19.78
N ALA A 350 7.43 -9.59 -20.96
CA ALA A 350 7.10 -10.41 -22.13
C ALA A 350 8.33 -11.18 -22.62
N PRO A 351 8.16 -12.47 -23.03
CA PRO A 351 9.25 -13.27 -23.57
C PRO A 351 9.82 -12.67 -24.84
N GLY A 352 11.15 -12.70 -24.96
CA GLY A 352 11.83 -12.23 -26.17
C GLY A 352 11.68 -10.74 -26.48
N SER A 353 11.05 -9.99 -25.57
CA SER A 353 10.91 -8.55 -25.72
C SER A 353 12.25 -7.82 -25.57
N ALA A 354 12.31 -6.59 -26.09
CA ALA A 354 13.47 -5.72 -25.90
C ALA A 354 13.68 -5.39 -24.42
N GLU A 355 12.60 -5.31 -23.65
CA GLU A 355 12.63 -5.11 -22.20
C GLU A 355 13.37 -6.23 -21.49
N ALA A 356 13.07 -7.48 -21.84
CA ALA A 356 13.74 -8.63 -21.24
C ALA A 356 15.25 -8.59 -21.46
N GLY A 357 15.74 -8.09 -22.61
CA GLY A 357 17.16 -7.91 -22.94
C GLY A 357 17.89 -6.88 -22.06
N ARG A 358 17.16 -5.96 -21.43
CA ARG A 358 17.72 -4.87 -20.61
C ARG A 358 17.76 -5.18 -19.11
N ILE A 359 17.15 -6.29 -18.68
CA ILE A 359 17.12 -6.66 -17.27
C ILE A 359 18.44 -7.34 -16.87
N VAL A 360 18.99 -6.88 -15.75
CA VAL A 360 20.12 -7.47 -15.04
C VAL A 360 19.64 -7.88 -13.66
N VAL A 361 19.95 -9.10 -13.25
CA VAL A 361 19.53 -9.65 -11.95
C VAL A 361 20.76 -9.89 -11.08
N LEU A 362 20.77 -9.33 -9.88
CA LEU A 362 21.71 -9.63 -8.82
C LEU A 362 20.95 -10.32 -7.68
N ASP A 363 20.96 -11.63 -7.67
CA ASP A 363 20.34 -12.45 -6.62
C ASP A 363 21.39 -13.33 -5.94
N ALA A 364 21.92 -12.83 -4.84
CA ALA A 364 22.92 -13.57 -4.07
C ALA A 364 22.31 -14.72 -3.24
N GLY A 365 20.98 -14.77 -3.12
CA GLY A 365 20.25 -15.85 -2.46
C GLY A 365 20.01 -17.08 -3.35
N ASP A 366 20.05 -16.92 -4.67
CA ASP A 366 19.88 -18.02 -5.63
C ASP A 366 21.18 -18.84 -5.76
N ASP A 367 21.21 -20.04 -5.21
CA ASP A 367 22.38 -20.95 -5.22
C ASP A 367 22.46 -21.82 -6.48
N THR A 368 21.47 -21.75 -7.36
CA THR A 368 21.39 -22.55 -8.58
C THR A 368 22.16 -21.93 -9.76
N ARG A 369 22.47 -20.61 -9.68
CA ARG A 369 23.10 -19.83 -10.77
C ARG A 369 24.37 -19.12 -10.34
N PRO A 370 25.30 -18.84 -11.27
CA PRO A 370 26.40 -17.91 -11.04
C PRO A 370 25.84 -16.53 -10.64
N VAL A 371 26.46 -15.89 -9.66
CA VAL A 371 26.08 -14.55 -9.19
C VAL A 371 27.04 -13.50 -9.73
N ALA A 372 26.51 -12.32 -10.04
CA ALA A 372 27.33 -11.21 -10.53
C ALA A 372 28.12 -10.55 -9.40
N GLY A 373 29.39 -10.26 -9.65
CA GLY A 373 30.25 -9.50 -8.74
C GLY A 373 30.06 -7.99 -8.88
N LEU A 374 30.21 -7.30 -7.75
CA LEU A 374 30.16 -5.83 -7.64
C LEU A 374 31.48 -5.33 -7.06
N ASP A 375 32.07 -4.31 -7.68
CA ASP A 375 33.20 -3.60 -7.10
C ASP A 375 32.74 -2.66 -5.99
N VAL A 376 33.10 -3.02 -4.77
CA VAL A 376 32.70 -2.25 -3.58
C VAL A 376 33.78 -1.31 -3.07
N LEU A 377 35.03 -1.47 -3.54
CA LEU A 377 36.19 -0.69 -3.09
C LEU A 377 36.50 0.48 -4.02
N HIS A 378 36.59 0.20 -5.33
CA HIS A 378 37.02 1.24 -6.28
C HIS A 378 35.83 2.07 -6.75
N GLY A 379 36.04 3.39 -6.83
CA GLY A 379 35.02 4.32 -7.26
C GLY A 379 35.53 5.77 -7.24
N LYS A 380 34.63 6.69 -7.54
CA LYS A 380 34.98 8.10 -7.70
C LYS A 380 35.41 8.75 -6.38
N ASP A 381 34.78 8.34 -5.27
CA ASP A 381 35.06 8.86 -3.92
C ASP A 381 35.41 7.68 -2.99
N PRO A 382 36.71 7.34 -2.85
CA PRO A 382 37.16 6.28 -1.97
C PRO A 382 36.86 6.51 -0.49
N ASP A 383 36.78 7.77 -0.06
CA ASP A 383 36.49 8.11 1.34
C ASP A 383 35.01 7.85 1.67
N ALA A 384 34.08 8.28 0.81
CA ALA A 384 32.67 7.98 0.94
C ALA A 384 32.40 6.46 0.95
N ARG A 385 33.12 5.70 0.12
CA ARG A 385 33.02 4.23 0.11
C ARG A 385 33.50 3.60 1.40
N ALA A 386 34.66 4.01 1.90
CA ALA A 386 35.17 3.55 3.19
C ALA A 386 34.20 3.88 4.34
N ASP A 387 33.61 5.07 4.32
CA ASP A 387 32.63 5.52 5.31
C ASP A 387 31.37 4.66 5.30
N VAL A 388 30.81 4.37 4.13
CA VAL A 388 29.62 3.53 3.99
C VAL A 388 29.90 2.10 4.44
N LEU A 389 31.02 1.52 3.98
CA LEU A 389 31.40 0.16 4.35
C LEU A 389 31.61 0.03 5.87
N ILE A 390 32.35 0.94 6.49
CA ILE A 390 32.57 0.94 7.93
C ILE A 390 31.28 1.16 8.71
N ARG A 391 30.44 2.12 8.31
CA ARG A 391 29.17 2.38 8.97
C ARG A 391 28.25 1.17 8.89
N THR A 392 28.18 0.52 7.73
CA THR A 392 27.37 -0.68 7.54
C THR A 392 27.91 -1.83 8.39
N LEU A 393 29.22 -2.11 8.36
CA LEU A 393 29.84 -3.12 9.19
C LEU A 393 29.60 -2.86 10.69
N LYS A 394 29.66 -1.60 11.13
CA LYS A 394 29.39 -1.19 12.51
C LYS A 394 27.92 -1.33 12.91
N SER A 395 26.98 -1.05 12.01
CA SER A 395 25.55 -1.22 12.29
C SER A 395 25.14 -2.67 12.52
N LEU A 396 25.88 -3.60 11.95
CA LEU A 396 25.67 -5.04 12.14
C LEU A 396 26.21 -5.54 13.50
N VAL A 397 27.11 -4.76 14.15
CA VAL A 397 27.65 -5.10 15.47
C VAL A 397 28.05 -3.83 16.24
N PRO A 398 27.29 -3.49 17.28
CA PRO A 398 27.44 -2.23 18.00
C PRO A 398 28.77 -2.05 18.77
N GLU A 399 29.45 -3.13 19.11
CA GLU A 399 30.62 -3.11 19.98
C GLU A 399 31.94 -2.90 19.21
N TRP A 400 32.05 -1.78 18.51
CA TRP A 400 33.28 -1.38 17.81
C TRP A 400 33.97 -0.21 18.52
N GLY A 401 35.17 -0.46 19.02
CA GLY A 401 36.00 0.58 19.62
C GLY A 401 36.45 1.64 18.59
N ILE A 402 36.63 2.87 19.03
CA ILE A 402 37.04 4.00 18.17
C ILE A 402 38.33 3.67 17.40
N ARG A 403 39.30 3.02 18.04
CA ARG A 403 40.56 2.61 17.40
C ARG A 403 40.35 1.62 16.26
N SER A 404 39.53 0.62 16.45
CA SER A 404 39.20 -0.38 15.42
C SER A 404 38.47 0.26 14.22
N GLU A 405 37.66 1.27 14.46
CA GLU A 405 37.01 2.04 13.39
C GLU A 405 38.06 2.80 12.56
N VAL A 406 38.98 3.51 13.20
CA VAL A 406 40.04 4.27 12.53
C VAL A 406 40.89 3.36 11.66
N PHE A 407 41.38 2.24 12.21
CA PHE A 407 42.24 1.32 11.42
C PHE A 407 41.47 0.50 10.39
N GLY A 408 40.23 0.12 10.64
CA GLY A 408 39.36 -0.48 9.64
C GLY A 408 39.14 0.44 8.44
N ARG A 409 38.85 1.72 8.68
CA ARG A 409 38.72 2.77 7.65
C ARG A 409 40.03 2.93 6.88
N LEU A 410 41.15 3.06 7.59
CA LEU A 410 42.50 3.17 6.99
C LEU A 410 42.78 1.98 6.04
N GLY A 411 42.45 0.77 6.47
CA GLY A 411 42.63 -0.42 5.65
C GLY A 411 41.78 -0.42 4.39
N ILE A 412 40.46 -0.14 4.51
CA ILE A 412 39.55 -0.08 3.35
C ILE A 412 39.98 1.04 2.38
N ARG A 413 40.34 2.21 2.92
CA ARG A 413 40.79 3.34 2.12
C ARG A 413 42.09 3.06 1.37
N THR A 414 42.98 2.33 1.99
CA THR A 414 44.23 1.90 1.36
C THR A 414 43.98 0.91 0.23
N LEU A 415 43.11 -0.11 0.45
CA LEU A 415 42.75 -1.08 -0.58
C LEU A 415 42.07 -0.42 -1.79
N ALA A 416 41.32 0.66 -1.59
CA ALA A 416 40.67 1.39 -2.67
C ALA A 416 41.68 2.05 -3.66
N GLU A 417 42.96 2.20 -3.28
CA GLU A 417 44.04 2.67 -4.16
C GLU A 417 44.89 1.54 -4.75
N VAL A 418 44.62 0.30 -4.36
CA VAL A 418 45.34 -0.89 -4.87
C VAL A 418 44.52 -1.54 -6.01
N PRO A 419 44.95 -1.45 -7.26
CA PRO A 419 44.24 -2.03 -8.39
C PRO A 419 43.94 -3.51 -8.21
N GLY A 420 42.69 -3.93 -8.41
CA GLY A 420 42.26 -5.32 -8.30
C GLY A 420 42.16 -5.86 -6.87
N ALA A 421 42.40 -5.02 -5.84
CA ALA A 421 42.19 -5.44 -4.46
C ALA A 421 40.67 -5.65 -4.19
N THR A 422 40.37 -6.54 -3.28
CA THR A 422 39.03 -6.87 -2.83
C THR A 422 38.93 -6.77 -1.31
N LEU A 423 37.73 -6.89 -0.75
CA LEU A 423 37.56 -6.93 0.71
C LEU A 423 38.28 -8.15 1.36
N LEU A 424 38.63 -9.21 0.61
CA LEU A 424 39.45 -10.32 1.10
C LEU A 424 40.86 -9.87 1.46
N ASP A 425 41.37 -8.89 0.74
CA ASP A 425 42.73 -8.40 0.94
C ASP A 425 42.88 -7.59 2.23
N LEU A 426 41.78 -7.21 2.91
CA LEU A 426 41.85 -6.51 4.18
C LEU A 426 42.63 -7.32 5.23
N GLY A 427 42.42 -8.63 5.27
CA GLY A 427 43.14 -9.54 6.12
C GLY A 427 44.63 -9.55 5.84
N ARG A 428 44.97 -9.69 4.57
CA ARG A 428 46.35 -9.71 4.09
C ARG A 428 47.06 -8.39 4.35
N LEU A 429 46.37 -7.27 4.17
CA LEU A 429 46.89 -5.92 4.42
C LEU A 429 47.41 -5.74 5.85
N PHE A 430 46.68 -6.30 6.83
CA PHE A 430 47.09 -6.20 8.25
C PHE A 430 48.09 -7.31 8.66
N ALA A 431 48.05 -8.49 8.07
CA ALA A 431 48.89 -9.62 8.46
C ALA A 431 50.26 -9.65 7.73
N ASP A 432 50.26 -9.35 6.42
CA ASP A 432 51.45 -9.45 5.56
C ASP A 432 52.15 -8.09 5.46
N VAL A 433 53.36 -8.01 6.03
CA VAL A 433 54.17 -6.76 6.04
C VAL A 433 54.59 -6.35 4.62
N SER A 434 54.90 -7.31 3.77
CA SER A 434 55.38 -7.05 2.39
C SER A 434 54.25 -6.48 1.53
N TYR A 435 53.06 -7.11 1.58
CA TYR A 435 51.88 -6.65 0.90
C TYR A 435 51.46 -5.25 1.40
N ARG A 436 51.45 -5.05 2.71
CA ARG A 436 51.16 -3.76 3.31
C ARG A 436 52.09 -2.66 2.86
N ARG A 437 53.39 -2.91 2.86
CA ARG A 437 54.39 -1.94 2.40
C ARG A 437 54.13 -1.54 0.94
N ALA A 438 53.95 -2.52 0.06
CA ALA A 438 53.64 -2.27 -1.34
C ALA A 438 52.35 -1.50 -1.54
N ALA A 439 51.32 -1.75 -0.73
CA ALA A 439 50.05 -1.03 -0.78
C ALA A 439 50.20 0.44 -0.28
N VAL A 440 50.95 0.65 0.81
CA VAL A 440 51.17 1.98 1.39
C VAL A 440 52.02 2.86 0.47
N GLU A 441 53.00 2.28 -0.24
CA GLU A 441 53.80 3.00 -1.23
C GLU A 441 52.98 3.56 -2.39
N ARG A 442 51.83 2.94 -2.70
CA ARG A 442 50.89 3.41 -3.76
C ARG A 442 50.00 4.54 -3.33
N LEU A 443 49.83 4.78 -2.03
CA LEU A 443 48.97 5.85 -1.53
C LEU A 443 49.45 7.22 -2.04
N SER A 444 48.57 7.95 -2.60
CA SER A 444 48.81 9.35 -3.03
C SER A 444 48.83 10.30 -1.83
N ASP A 445 48.01 10.01 -0.79
CA ASP A 445 47.86 10.86 0.38
C ASP A 445 48.94 10.64 1.44
N GLY A 446 49.72 11.70 1.73
CA GLY A 446 50.76 11.71 2.77
C GLY A 446 50.22 11.49 4.18
N PHE A 447 49.01 11.94 4.49
CA PHE A 447 48.37 11.73 5.79
C PHE A 447 48.08 10.25 6.04
N LEU A 448 47.58 9.52 5.02
CA LEU A 448 47.31 8.10 5.12
C LEU A 448 48.63 7.31 5.32
N ARG A 449 49.71 7.72 4.61
CA ARG A 449 51.06 7.10 4.84
C ARG A 449 51.56 7.31 6.26
N GLN A 450 51.35 8.51 6.82
CA GLN A 450 51.68 8.80 8.23
C GLN A 450 50.82 7.95 9.21
N ALA A 451 49.53 7.77 8.92
CA ALA A 451 48.67 6.92 9.74
C ALA A 451 49.15 5.44 9.78
N TRP A 452 49.68 4.95 8.65
CA TRP A 452 50.34 3.63 8.63
C TRP A 452 51.63 3.62 9.44
N GLY A 453 52.42 4.69 9.45
CA GLY A 453 53.58 4.85 10.34
C GLY A 453 53.21 4.72 11.81
N ASN A 454 52.05 5.34 12.20
CA ASN A 454 51.53 5.19 13.56
C ASN A 454 51.08 3.77 13.87
N TYR A 455 50.47 3.04 12.89
CA TYR A 455 50.17 1.62 13.03
C TYR A 455 51.42 0.78 13.25
N GLU A 456 52.47 1.02 12.45
CA GLU A 456 53.74 0.26 12.56
C GLU A 456 54.45 0.46 13.91
N SER A 457 54.26 1.62 14.53
CA SER A 457 54.80 1.91 15.87
C SER A 457 54.10 1.21 17.03
N LEU A 458 52.92 0.60 16.77
CA LEU A 458 52.19 -0.15 17.78
C LEU A 458 52.91 -1.44 18.16
N SER A 459 52.80 -1.86 19.42
CA SER A 459 53.25 -3.18 19.86
C SER A 459 52.48 -4.31 19.13
N PRO A 460 53.03 -5.50 19.00
CA PRO A 460 52.33 -6.63 18.37
C PRO A 460 50.94 -6.89 18.95
N ALA A 461 50.81 -6.85 20.26
CA ALA A 461 49.53 -7.03 20.94
C ALA A 461 48.52 -5.90 20.59
N ALA A 462 48.97 -4.65 20.55
CA ALA A 462 48.13 -3.53 20.18
C ALA A 462 47.72 -3.56 18.68
N LYS A 463 48.58 -4.05 17.79
CA LYS A 463 48.22 -4.27 16.37
C LYS A 463 47.10 -5.29 16.23
N VAL A 464 47.13 -6.39 16.96
CA VAL A 464 46.06 -7.39 16.96
C VAL A 464 44.76 -6.78 17.50
N ASP A 465 44.81 -6.09 18.63
CA ASP A 465 43.64 -5.52 19.29
C ASP A 465 42.88 -4.56 18.37
N VAL A 466 43.57 -3.63 17.69
CA VAL A 466 42.92 -2.60 16.85
C VAL A 466 42.30 -3.14 15.57
N VAL A 467 42.79 -4.30 15.04
CA VAL A 467 42.29 -4.88 13.79
C VAL A 467 41.33 -6.06 14.00
N GLN A 468 41.29 -6.62 15.22
CA GLN A 468 40.51 -7.82 15.52
C GLN A 468 39.03 -7.68 15.15
N ALA A 469 38.37 -6.59 15.55
CA ALA A 469 36.96 -6.41 15.31
C ALA A 469 36.63 -6.24 13.81
N PRO A 470 37.26 -5.31 13.02
CA PRO A 470 36.98 -5.18 11.59
C PRO A 470 37.31 -6.47 10.83
N MET A 471 38.37 -7.13 11.19
CA MET A 471 38.80 -8.39 10.56
C MET A 471 37.80 -9.53 10.79
N ALA A 472 37.46 -9.78 12.04
CA ALA A 472 36.51 -10.84 12.39
C ALA A 472 35.16 -10.66 11.69
N ARG A 473 34.69 -9.41 11.55
CA ARG A 473 33.41 -9.09 10.90
C ARG A 473 33.47 -9.27 9.39
N THR A 474 34.49 -8.71 8.76
CA THR A 474 34.69 -8.89 7.32
C THR A 474 34.81 -10.38 6.97
N MET A 475 35.58 -11.13 7.74
CA MET A 475 35.72 -12.58 7.56
C MET A 475 34.41 -13.33 7.79
N ALA A 476 33.64 -13.01 8.83
CA ALA A 476 32.34 -13.65 9.09
C ALA A 476 31.35 -13.47 7.94
N LEU A 477 31.32 -12.28 7.33
CA LEU A 477 30.49 -12.01 6.15
C LEU A 477 31.00 -12.73 4.91
N LEU A 478 32.30 -12.64 4.62
CA LEU A 478 32.94 -13.25 3.45
C LEU A 478 33.16 -14.77 3.56
N ALA A 479 32.91 -15.36 4.74
CA ALA A 479 32.91 -16.83 4.92
C ALA A 479 31.80 -17.48 4.06
N ARG A 480 30.73 -16.76 3.77
CA ARG A 480 29.66 -17.24 2.88
C ARG A 480 30.12 -17.14 1.41
N PRO A 481 30.20 -18.25 0.66
CA PRO A 481 30.76 -18.24 -0.71
C PRO A 481 29.99 -17.27 -1.65
N ARG A 482 28.68 -17.18 -1.54
CA ARG A 482 27.83 -16.31 -2.37
C ARG A 482 28.08 -14.83 -2.09
N VAL A 483 28.18 -14.46 -0.81
CA VAL A 483 28.49 -13.08 -0.40
C VAL A 483 29.88 -12.69 -0.89
N ARG A 484 30.84 -13.59 -0.76
CA ARG A 484 32.20 -13.39 -1.26
C ARG A 484 32.22 -13.20 -2.77
N ALA A 485 31.46 -14.00 -3.53
CA ALA A 485 31.33 -13.85 -4.98
C ALA A 485 30.77 -12.49 -5.41
N VAL A 486 29.89 -11.90 -4.61
CA VAL A 486 29.35 -10.55 -4.89
C VAL A 486 30.32 -9.46 -4.46
N LEU A 487 30.79 -9.46 -3.19
CA LEU A 487 31.50 -8.33 -2.58
C LEU A 487 33.02 -8.36 -2.72
N ALA A 488 33.55 -9.49 -3.12
CA ALA A 488 35.01 -9.71 -3.27
C ALA A 488 35.31 -10.46 -4.56
N SER A 489 34.59 -10.18 -5.63
CA SER A 489 34.86 -10.74 -6.96
C SER A 489 36.16 -10.15 -7.53
N GLY A 490 37.06 -11.02 -8.01
CA GLY A 490 38.23 -10.59 -8.75
C GLY A 490 37.91 -10.09 -10.18
N ASP A 491 36.70 -10.35 -10.70
CA ASP A 491 36.21 -9.92 -12.01
C ASP A 491 34.77 -9.42 -11.85
N PRO A 492 34.57 -8.22 -11.26
CA PRO A 492 33.24 -7.65 -11.08
C PRO A 492 32.64 -7.20 -12.42
N LYS A 493 31.54 -7.84 -12.84
CA LYS A 493 30.88 -7.54 -14.12
C LYS A 493 29.78 -6.51 -14.03
N ILE A 494 29.33 -6.16 -12.82
CA ILE A 494 28.34 -5.08 -12.61
C ILE A 494 29.08 -3.74 -12.50
N ASP A 495 28.97 -2.95 -13.55
CA ASP A 495 29.36 -1.55 -13.59
C ASP A 495 28.09 -0.72 -13.73
N LEU A 496 27.67 -0.02 -12.65
CA LEU A 496 26.44 0.77 -12.61
C LEU A 496 26.49 1.94 -13.58
N GLY A 497 27.63 2.58 -13.78
CA GLY A 497 27.79 3.67 -14.75
C GLY A 497 27.45 3.19 -16.16
N ARG A 498 28.01 2.05 -16.56
CA ARG A 498 27.75 1.44 -17.86
C ARG A 498 26.31 0.95 -17.98
N LEU A 499 25.79 0.18 -17.00
CA LEU A 499 24.44 -0.36 -17.03
C LEU A 499 23.38 0.76 -17.19
N LEU A 500 23.52 1.82 -16.42
CA LEU A 500 22.59 2.95 -16.48
C LEU A 500 22.72 3.72 -17.80
N SER A 501 23.94 3.88 -18.36
CA SER A 501 24.12 4.53 -19.65
C SER A 501 23.53 3.73 -20.82
N GLU A 502 23.57 2.39 -20.72
CA GLU A 502 22.92 1.47 -21.67
C GLU A 502 21.41 1.33 -21.43
N LYS A 503 20.82 2.15 -20.55
CA LYS A 503 19.42 2.12 -20.16
C LYS A 503 18.95 0.74 -19.68
N ARG A 504 19.80 0.02 -18.96
CA ARG A 504 19.47 -1.25 -18.32
C ARG A 504 18.79 -1.04 -16.98
N PHE A 505 18.10 -2.06 -16.54
CA PHE A 505 17.42 -2.08 -15.24
C PHE A 505 18.01 -3.19 -14.37
N LEU A 506 18.66 -2.82 -13.27
CA LEU A 506 19.22 -3.76 -12.30
C LEU A 506 18.18 -4.10 -11.24
N LEU A 507 17.84 -5.36 -11.09
CA LEU A 507 16.99 -5.89 -10.05
C LEU A 507 17.84 -6.64 -9.02
N VAL A 508 17.81 -6.19 -7.77
CA VAL A 508 18.63 -6.74 -6.67
C VAL A 508 17.74 -7.38 -5.62
N SER A 509 17.95 -8.66 -5.36
CA SER A 509 17.36 -9.40 -4.24
C SER A 509 18.37 -9.53 -3.11
N LEU A 510 17.99 -9.13 -1.90
CA LEU A 510 18.82 -9.25 -0.70
C LEU A 510 18.50 -10.50 0.12
N ALA A 511 17.44 -11.24 -0.19
CA ALA A 511 17.03 -12.54 0.35
C ALA A 511 17.43 -12.79 1.83
N PRO A 512 16.83 -12.11 2.81
CA PRO A 512 17.32 -12.08 4.22
C PRO A 512 17.34 -13.46 4.87
N GLY A 513 16.52 -14.40 4.43
CA GLY A 513 16.52 -15.78 4.89
C GLY A 513 17.82 -16.51 4.58
N THR A 514 18.50 -16.14 3.49
CA THR A 514 19.74 -16.77 3.03
C THR A 514 20.97 -15.93 3.40
N LEU A 515 20.89 -14.62 3.23
CA LEU A 515 22.04 -13.70 3.36
C LEU A 515 22.14 -13.06 4.76
N GLY A 516 21.02 -12.91 5.47
CA GLY A 516 21.01 -12.21 6.77
C GLY A 516 21.62 -10.82 6.65
N ASP A 517 22.53 -10.48 7.58
CA ASP A 517 23.19 -9.17 7.64
C ASP A 517 24.02 -8.83 6.39
N ALA A 518 24.51 -9.82 5.67
CA ALA A 518 25.24 -9.57 4.44
C ALA A 518 24.39 -8.96 3.33
N GLY A 519 23.07 -9.20 3.34
CA GLY A 519 22.14 -8.56 2.43
C GLY A 519 22.15 -7.03 2.59
N VAL A 520 22.20 -6.52 3.83
CA VAL A 520 22.29 -5.08 4.12
C VAL A 520 23.56 -4.48 3.51
N LEU A 521 24.69 -5.17 3.62
CA LEU A 521 25.96 -4.72 3.05
C LEU A 521 25.92 -4.68 1.52
N ILE A 522 25.35 -5.72 0.89
CA ILE A 522 25.16 -5.75 -0.57
C ILE A 522 24.24 -4.59 -1.02
N GLY A 523 23.09 -4.40 -0.36
CA GLY A 523 22.18 -3.31 -0.67
C GLY A 523 22.81 -1.93 -0.53
N SER A 524 23.62 -1.72 0.52
CA SER A 524 24.36 -0.48 0.75
C SER A 524 25.43 -0.25 -0.32
N ALA A 525 26.14 -1.29 -0.72
CA ALA A 525 27.16 -1.21 -1.77
C ALA A 525 26.54 -0.90 -3.14
N VAL A 526 25.40 -1.54 -3.47
CA VAL A 526 24.64 -1.23 -4.70
C VAL A 526 24.15 0.20 -4.70
N MET A 527 23.58 0.68 -3.57
CA MET A 527 23.10 2.06 -3.47
C MET A 527 24.24 3.06 -3.67
N LEU A 528 25.41 2.80 -3.04
CA LEU A 528 26.57 3.66 -3.18
C LEU A 528 27.09 3.70 -4.64
N ALA A 529 27.22 2.54 -5.27
CA ALA A 529 27.65 2.46 -6.67
C ALA A 529 26.62 3.12 -7.63
N THR A 530 25.34 3.01 -7.32
CA THR A 530 24.27 3.71 -8.05
C THR A 530 24.40 5.21 -7.89
N TRP A 531 24.67 5.67 -6.67
CA TRP A 531 24.87 7.10 -6.40
C TRP A 531 26.10 7.66 -7.11
N ASP A 532 27.24 6.98 -7.10
CA ASP A 532 28.43 7.35 -7.85
C ASP A 532 28.13 7.48 -9.35
N ALA A 533 27.37 6.55 -9.91
CA ALA A 533 26.95 6.58 -11.31
C ALA A 533 26.02 7.77 -11.61
N VAL A 534 25.14 8.12 -10.69
CA VAL A 534 24.28 9.32 -10.81
C VAL A 534 25.10 10.61 -10.70
N GLU A 535 26.00 10.72 -9.73
CA GLU A 535 26.86 11.90 -9.55
C GLU A 535 27.83 12.12 -10.72
N SER A 536 28.30 11.06 -11.37
CA SER A 536 29.16 11.17 -12.55
C SER A 536 28.52 11.96 -13.69
N ARG A 537 27.18 12.02 -13.70
CA ARG A 537 26.37 12.72 -14.72
C ARG A 537 26.44 14.27 -14.61
N VAL A 538 27.06 14.80 -13.55
CA VAL A 538 27.38 16.24 -13.47
C VAL A 538 28.15 16.69 -14.72
N ALA A 539 29.01 15.82 -15.27
CA ALA A 539 29.76 16.09 -16.48
C ALA A 539 28.90 16.16 -17.76
N LEU A 540 27.65 15.71 -17.72
CA LEU A 540 26.73 15.74 -18.85
C LEU A 540 25.91 17.05 -18.86
N PRO A 541 25.65 17.66 -20.02
CA PRO A 541 24.68 18.72 -20.15
C PRO A 541 23.29 18.29 -19.63
N PRO A 542 22.49 19.19 -19.04
CA PRO A 542 21.20 18.84 -18.46
C PRO A 542 20.26 18.09 -19.43
N GLU A 543 20.23 18.48 -20.70
CA GLU A 543 19.41 17.89 -21.76
C GLU A 543 19.81 16.47 -22.14
N GLN A 544 21.03 16.03 -21.79
CA GLN A 544 21.53 14.68 -22.03
C GLN A 544 21.35 13.75 -20.80
N ARG A 545 20.85 14.29 -19.69
CA ARG A 545 20.62 13.55 -18.46
C ARG A 545 19.30 12.80 -18.54
N TYR A 546 19.31 11.60 -19.13
CA TYR A 546 18.15 10.72 -19.17
C TYR A 546 17.68 10.32 -17.76
N LEU A 547 16.39 9.95 -17.62
CA LEU A 547 15.81 9.53 -16.33
C LEU A 547 16.43 8.21 -15.85
N VAL A 548 16.92 8.21 -14.62
CA VAL A 548 17.34 7.02 -13.87
C VAL A 548 16.43 6.84 -12.67
N ASN A 549 15.85 5.66 -12.55
CA ASN A 549 14.89 5.35 -11.49
C ASN A 549 15.51 4.49 -10.41
N ILE A 550 15.48 4.93 -9.17
CA ILE A 550 16.01 4.20 -8.01
C ILE A 550 14.82 3.83 -7.13
N TYR A 551 14.57 2.55 -6.98
CA TYR A 551 13.52 2.00 -6.15
C TYR A 551 14.13 1.28 -4.95
N VAL A 552 13.68 1.62 -3.76
CA VAL A 552 14.08 0.98 -2.51
C VAL A 552 12.82 0.47 -1.82
N ASP A 553 12.57 -0.84 -1.89
CA ASP A 553 11.52 -1.45 -1.08
C ASP A 553 12.07 -1.66 0.35
N GLU A 554 11.25 -1.37 1.37
CA GLU A 554 11.65 -1.41 2.78
C GLU A 554 12.92 -0.58 3.10
N THR A 555 12.83 0.72 2.87
CA THR A 555 13.94 1.69 3.06
C THR A 555 14.64 1.59 4.41
N ALA A 556 13.91 1.23 5.48
CA ALA A 556 14.49 1.04 6.81
C ALA A 556 15.64 0.02 6.84
N THR A 557 15.67 -0.95 5.93
CA THR A 557 16.70 -1.99 5.85
C THR A 557 18.01 -1.47 5.25
N VAL A 558 17.95 -0.53 4.31
CA VAL A 558 19.13 -0.03 3.55
C VAL A 558 19.52 1.39 3.89
N VAL A 559 18.76 2.09 4.71
CA VAL A 559 18.97 3.51 5.06
C VAL A 559 20.36 3.78 5.65
N ASN A 560 20.89 2.84 6.43
CA ASN A 560 22.23 2.97 7.03
C ASN A 560 23.36 2.95 5.99
N GLY A 561 23.09 2.44 4.79
CA GLY A 561 24.03 2.41 3.66
C GLY A 561 23.96 3.63 2.73
N LEU A 562 23.06 4.56 2.99
CA LEU A 562 23.00 5.80 2.21
C LEU A 562 24.25 6.65 2.48
N PRO A 563 24.93 7.15 1.44
CA PRO A 563 26.21 7.87 1.60
C PRO A 563 26.09 9.22 2.30
N SER A 564 24.88 9.81 2.31
CA SER A 564 24.57 11.09 2.96
C SER A 564 23.11 11.11 3.42
N ASN A 565 22.68 12.20 4.03
CA ASN A 565 21.28 12.39 4.37
C ASN A 565 20.40 12.24 3.12
N LEU A 566 19.29 11.53 3.24
CA LEU A 566 18.31 11.33 2.17
C LEU A 566 17.87 12.66 1.53
N GLU A 567 17.83 13.72 2.34
CA GLU A 567 17.53 15.09 1.91
C GLU A 567 18.50 15.60 0.85
N LEU A 568 19.81 15.47 1.10
CA LEU A 568 20.85 15.89 0.15
C LEU A 568 20.83 15.05 -1.13
N ILE A 569 20.56 13.75 -1.01
CA ILE A 569 20.41 12.86 -2.17
C ILE A 569 19.22 13.30 -3.00
N ALA A 570 18.07 13.53 -2.39
CA ALA A 570 16.85 13.95 -3.08
C ALA A 570 17.04 15.29 -3.81
N GLU A 571 17.65 16.27 -3.17
CA GLU A 571 17.92 17.57 -3.77
C GLU A 571 18.85 17.47 -4.99
N ARG A 572 19.99 16.77 -4.85
CA ARG A 572 20.98 16.62 -5.93
C ARG A 572 20.50 15.71 -7.06
N ALA A 573 19.81 14.62 -6.73
CA ALA A 573 19.34 13.63 -7.70
C ALA A 573 18.44 14.26 -8.77
N ARG A 574 17.55 15.17 -8.37
CA ARG A 574 16.69 15.90 -9.30
C ARG A 574 17.50 16.61 -10.40
N GLY A 575 18.50 17.39 -10.02
CA GLY A 575 19.37 18.11 -10.97
C GLY A 575 20.16 17.19 -11.89
N LEU A 576 20.36 15.92 -11.49
CA LEU A 576 21.08 14.91 -12.24
C LEU A 576 20.16 13.98 -13.05
N GLY A 577 18.85 14.27 -13.09
CA GLY A 577 17.85 13.46 -13.79
C GLY A 577 17.61 12.11 -13.14
N ALA A 578 17.77 11.98 -11.81
CA ALA A 578 17.47 10.76 -11.09
C ALA A 578 16.20 10.90 -10.24
N SER A 579 15.41 9.84 -10.20
CA SER A 579 14.18 9.72 -9.42
C SER A 579 14.38 8.68 -8.33
N LEU A 580 14.09 9.05 -7.08
CA LEU A 580 14.11 8.14 -5.95
C LEU A 580 12.68 7.78 -5.54
N THR A 581 12.37 6.50 -5.48
CA THR A 581 11.12 5.97 -4.95
C THR A 581 11.44 5.12 -3.72
N VAL A 582 10.97 5.56 -2.57
CA VAL A 582 11.17 4.85 -1.29
C VAL A 582 9.87 4.27 -0.80
N ALA A 583 9.89 3.00 -0.39
CA ALA A 583 8.75 2.36 0.25
C ALA A 583 9.06 2.05 1.71
N VAL A 584 8.10 2.31 2.58
CA VAL A 584 8.23 2.15 4.03
C VAL A 584 7.01 1.43 4.57
N GLN A 585 7.22 0.42 5.42
CA GLN A 585 6.10 -0.25 6.11
C GLN A 585 5.60 0.58 7.29
N THR A 586 6.53 1.15 8.05
CA THR A 586 6.27 1.87 9.29
C THR A 586 7.25 3.03 9.42
N LEU A 587 6.75 4.25 9.49
CA LEU A 587 7.59 5.46 9.66
C LEU A 587 8.40 5.43 10.96
N GLY A 588 7.88 4.79 12.01
CA GLY A 588 8.57 4.67 13.30
C GLY A 588 9.88 3.87 13.26
N ARG A 589 10.11 3.07 12.21
CA ARG A 589 11.37 2.32 12.02
C ARG A 589 12.44 3.13 11.27
N VAL A 590 12.06 4.27 10.73
CA VAL A 590 12.97 5.13 9.97
C VAL A 590 13.56 6.18 10.91
N PRO A 591 14.88 6.40 10.91
CA PRO A 591 15.53 7.45 11.70
C PRO A 591 14.91 8.82 11.42
N GLU A 592 14.84 9.68 12.48
CA GLU A 592 14.14 10.97 12.41
C GLU A 592 14.56 11.86 11.23
N PRO A 593 15.86 12.06 10.93
CA PRO A 593 16.25 12.90 9.80
C PRO A 593 15.72 12.36 8.46
N THR A 594 15.79 11.05 8.25
CA THR A 594 15.28 10.39 7.04
C THR A 594 13.75 10.46 6.96
N ARG A 595 13.04 10.31 8.10
CA ARG A 595 11.59 10.42 8.16
C ARG A 595 11.11 11.82 7.79
N SER A 596 11.76 12.85 8.34
CA SER A 596 11.48 14.25 8.00
C SER A 596 11.73 14.53 6.50
N ALA A 597 12.81 13.99 5.93
CA ALA A 597 13.10 14.11 4.51
C ALA A 597 12.03 13.41 3.63
N ILE A 598 11.57 12.22 4.01
CA ILE A 598 10.52 11.48 3.29
C ILE A 598 9.22 12.29 3.27
N LEU A 599 8.81 12.89 4.37
CA LEU A 599 7.55 13.60 4.47
C LEU A 599 7.61 14.99 3.84
N GLY A 600 8.73 15.74 4.02
CA GLY A 600 8.85 17.13 3.62
C GLY A 600 9.41 17.34 2.20
N ASN A 601 10.37 16.52 1.76
CA ASN A 601 11.15 16.81 0.55
C ASN A 601 10.73 15.97 -0.67
N LEU A 602 9.97 14.89 -0.50
CA LEU A 602 9.46 14.11 -1.61
C LEU A 602 8.10 14.67 -2.04
N ALA A 603 7.99 15.14 -3.29
CA ALA A 603 6.79 15.81 -3.77
C ALA A 603 5.57 14.88 -3.88
N THR A 604 5.79 13.62 -4.19
CA THR A 604 4.72 12.61 -4.25
C THR A 604 4.77 11.73 -3.02
N LEU A 605 3.69 11.74 -2.25
CA LEU A 605 3.49 10.91 -1.07
C LEU A 605 2.23 10.05 -1.27
N ILE A 606 2.40 8.74 -1.32
CA ILE A 606 1.30 7.78 -1.46
C ILE A 606 1.20 6.98 -0.18
N THR A 607 0.05 6.98 0.45
CA THR A 607 -0.20 6.18 1.65
C THR A 607 -1.34 5.21 1.44
N PHE A 608 -1.15 4.00 1.90
CA PHE A 608 -2.17 3.01 2.14
C PHE A 608 -2.72 3.16 3.56
N ARG A 609 -3.60 2.25 3.98
CA ARG A 609 -4.12 2.22 5.35
C ARG A 609 -2.96 2.32 6.37
N ALA A 610 -3.05 3.27 7.28
CA ALA A 610 -2.04 3.53 8.29
C ALA A 610 -2.56 3.21 9.71
N GLY A 611 -1.65 2.88 10.63
CA GLY A 611 -1.97 2.77 12.06
C GLY A 611 -2.23 4.15 12.68
N ALA A 612 -2.91 4.22 13.83
CA ALA A 612 -3.37 5.46 14.44
C ALA A 612 -2.27 6.53 14.62
N THR A 613 -1.11 6.13 15.14
CA THR A 613 0.02 7.04 15.37
C THR A 613 0.57 7.61 14.07
N GLU A 614 0.71 6.77 13.04
CA GLU A 614 1.23 7.18 11.74
C GLU A 614 0.21 7.98 10.95
N ALA A 615 -1.07 7.59 11.02
CA ALA A 615 -2.15 8.29 10.35
C ALA A 615 -2.21 9.77 10.74
N SER A 616 -2.02 10.08 12.04
CA SER A 616 -1.98 11.47 12.54
C SER A 616 -0.81 12.27 11.97
N THR A 617 0.34 11.64 11.74
CA THR A 617 1.50 12.27 11.13
C THR A 617 1.31 12.48 9.63
N ILE A 618 0.85 11.45 8.91
CA ILE A 618 0.66 11.49 7.46
C ILE A 618 -0.48 12.43 7.06
N ALA A 619 -1.55 12.51 7.85
CA ALA A 619 -2.70 13.38 7.57
C ALA A 619 -2.32 14.87 7.49
N ARG A 620 -1.27 15.31 8.20
CA ARG A 620 -0.75 16.69 8.10
C ARG A 620 -0.19 17.03 6.72
N GLU A 621 0.27 16.01 6.00
CA GLU A 621 0.82 16.13 4.64
C GLU A 621 -0.26 15.99 3.54
N LEU A 622 -1.50 15.65 3.91
CA LEU A 622 -2.61 15.36 3.00
C LEU A 622 -3.83 16.23 3.33
N PRO A 623 -3.83 17.53 2.95
CA PRO A 623 -4.97 18.43 3.19
C PRO A 623 -6.30 17.84 2.71
N GLY A 624 -7.32 17.87 3.55
CA GLY A 624 -8.65 17.32 3.26
C GLY A 624 -8.82 15.84 3.60
N ILE A 625 -7.79 15.18 4.15
CA ILE A 625 -7.85 13.78 4.61
C ILE A 625 -7.51 13.74 6.10
N SER A 626 -8.38 13.18 6.92
CA SER A 626 -8.17 13.02 8.35
C SER A 626 -7.39 11.73 8.68
N ALA A 627 -6.87 11.63 9.90
CA ALA A 627 -6.27 10.39 10.38
C ALA A 627 -7.27 9.22 10.38
N ALA A 628 -8.54 9.48 10.68
CA ALA A 628 -9.60 8.49 10.64
C ALA A 628 -9.83 7.95 9.22
N ASP A 629 -9.78 8.84 8.21
CA ASP A 629 -9.90 8.45 6.81
C ASP A 629 -8.74 7.54 6.37
N LEU A 630 -7.51 7.84 6.79
CA LEU A 630 -6.34 7.01 6.49
C LEU A 630 -6.40 5.64 7.16
N MET A 631 -6.99 5.56 8.34
CA MET A 631 -7.22 4.28 9.04
C MET A 631 -8.35 3.47 8.37
N ALA A 632 -9.26 4.13 7.67
CA ALA A 632 -10.41 3.53 7.01
C ALA A 632 -10.13 3.05 5.57
N LEU A 633 -8.97 3.37 4.99
CA LEU A 633 -8.62 2.90 3.65
C LEU A 633 -8.70 1.37 3.56
N GLY A 634 -9.37 0.90 2.51
CA GLY A 634 -9.46 -0.53 2.20
C GLY A 634 -8.15 -1.08 1.62
N ARG A 635 -8.11 -2.40 1.43
CA ARG A 635 -7.01 -3.05 0.72
C ARG A 635 -6.92 -2.49 -0.70
N PHE A 636 -5.72 -2.17 -1.16
CA PHE A 636 -5.43 -1.55 -2.46
C PHE A 636 -5.93 -0.10 -2.63
N GLU A 637 -6.61 0.47 -1.66
CA GLU A 637 -6.97 1.90 -1.68
C GLU A 637 -5.80 2.74 -1.20
N VAL A 638 -5.66 3.92 -1.82
CA VAL A 638 -4.58 4.88 -1.53
C VAL A 638 -5.14 6.28 -1.36
N ALA A 639 -4.47 7.05 -0.52
CA ALA A 639 -4.56 8.50 -0.48
C ALA A 639 -3.19 9.06 -0.85
N ALA A 640 -3.13 10.09 -1.68
CA ALA A 640 -1.88 10.58 -2.19
C ALA A 640 -1.86 12.11 -2.34
N ARG A 641 -0.70 12.68 -2.05
CA ARG A 641 -0.26 13.98 -2.53
C ARG A 641 0.63 13.72 -3.73
N VAL A 642 0.25 14.19 -4.91
CA VAL A 642 0.98 13.95 -6.16
C VAL A 642 1.54 15.26 -6.69
N GLY A 643 2.87 15.31 -6.87
CA GLY A 643 3.55 16.44 -7.50
C GLY A 643 3.33 16.47 -9.01
N THR A 644 3.05 17.64 -9.58
CA THR A 644 2.76 17.78 -11.02
C THR A 644 3.99 18.12 -11.86
N GLY A 645 5.16 18.32 -11.24
CA GLY A 645 6.40 18.70 -11.92
C GLY A 645 6.51 20.22 -12.28
N ALA A 646 5.39 20.87 -12.54
CA ALA A 646 5.35 22.29 -12.85
C ALA A 646 5.24 23.13 -11.58
N GLY A 647 6.37 23.55 -11.02
CA GLY A 647 6.40 24.34 -9.79
C GLY A 647 6.04 23.52 -8.55
N SER A 648 5.68 24.17 -7.46
CA SER A 648 5.29 23.54 -6.19
C SER A 648 3.83 23.08 -6.14
N ALA A 649 3.14 22.98 -7.28
CA ALA A 649 1.75 22.56 -7.30
C ALA A 649 1.64 21.05 -7.00
N VAL A 650 0.92 20.75 -5.93
CA VAL A 650 0.59 19.39 -5.52
C VAL A 650 -0.92 19.20 -5.55
N SER A 651 -1.37 18.01 -5.90
CA SER A 651 -2.78 17.64 -5.87
C SER A 651 -2.97 16.49 -4.89
N VAL A 652 -3.93 16.65 -3.95
CA VAL A 652 -4.37 15.53 -3.11
C VAL A 652 -5.46 14.78 -3.88
N VAL A 653 -5.37 13.45 -3.86
CA VAL A 653 -6.27 12.56 -4.60
C VAL A 653 -6.36 11.22 -3.88
N THR A 654 -7.50 10.57 -3.98
CA THR A 654 -7.66 9.18 -3.55
C THR A 654 -7.83 8.26 -4.75
N GLY A 655 -7.42 7.01 -4.61
CA GLY A 655 -7.47 6.06 -5.70
C GLY A 655 -7.30 4.62 -5.23
N ARG A 656 -7.04 3.74 -6.19
CA ARG A 656 -6.72 2.33 -5.94
C ARG A 656 -5.59 1.86 -6.84
N THR A 657 -4.78 0.91 -6.36
CA THR A 657 -3.75 0.31 -7.19
C THR A 657 -4.36 -0.41 -8.39
N GLU A 658 -3.71 -0.28 -9.53
CA GLU A 658 -4.07 -1.03 -10.73
C GLU A 658 -3.72 -2.52 -10.54
N PRO A 659 -4.58 -3.46 -10.99
CA PRO A 659 -4.22 -4.86 -11.01
C PRO A 659 -2.94 -5.11 -11.81
N LEU A 660 -2.13 -6.06 -11.35
CA LEU A 660 -0.92 -6.44 -12.09
C LEU A 660 -1.27 -7.09 -13.44
N PRO A 661 -0.44 -6.89 -14.47
CA PRO A 661 -0.54 -7.64 -15.72
C PRO A 661 -0.48 -9.16 -15.49
N PRO A 662 -1.03 -9.97 -16.41
CA PRO A 662 -0.93 -11.42 -16.30
C PRO A 662 0.53 -11.91 -16.23
N LYS A 663 0.74 -13.02 -15.52
CA LYS A 663 2.06 -13.69 -15.49
C LYS A 663 2.43 -14.25 -16.86
N THR A 664 3.67 -14.07 -17.24
CA THR A 664 4.24 -14.58 -18.50
C THR A 664 5.03 -15.88 -18.31
N GLY A 665 5.43 -16.21 -17.09
CA GLY A 665 6.23 -17.39 -16.76
C GLY A 665 7.69 -17.33 -17.24
N GLN A 666 8.22 -16.12 -17.47
CA GLN A 666 9.57 -15.92 -18.04
C GLN A 666 10.65 -15.60 -17.02
N ALA A 667 10.31 -15.59 -15.73
CA ALA A 667 11.25 -15.23 -14.66
C ALA A 667 12.57 -16.04 -14.75
N GLU A 668 12.46 -17.35 -14.91
CA GLU A 668 13.62 -18.25 -14.99
C GLU A 668 14.51 -17.95 -16.22
N ALA A 669 13.92 -17.79 -17.39
CA ALA A 669 14.67 -17.50 -18.62
C ALA A 669 15.41 -16.15 -18.55
N ILE A 670 14.84 -15.15 -17.87
CA ILE A 670 15.48 -13.85 -17.67
C ILE A 670 16.63 -13.98 -16.66
N ARG A 671 16.45 -14.74 -15.58
CA ARG A 671 17.50 -15.04 -14.59
C ARG A 671 18.68 -15.77 -15.24
N ASP A 672 18.40 -16.83 -16.03
CA ASP A 672 19.44 -17.62 -16.73
C ASP A 672 20.25 -16.75 -17.67
N ARG A 673 19.60 -15.92 -18.47
CA ARG A 673 20.27 -15.00 -19.40
C ARG A 673 21.14 -13.98 -18.64
N SER A 674 20.63 -13.41 -17.56
CA SER A 674 21.37 -12.46 -16.73
C SER A 674 22.58 -13.13 -16.08
N ALA A 675 22.41 -14.33 -15.54
CA ALA A 675 23.49 -15.10 -14.93
C ALA A 675 24.58 -15.49 -15.96
N LEU A 676 24.19 -15.83 -17.19
CA LEU A 676 25.15 -16.12 -18.28
C LEU A 676 25.97 -14.87 -18.67
N ALA A 677 25.33 -13.69 -18.72
CA ALA A 677 25.99 -12.46 -19.14
C ALA A 677 26.85 -11.82 -18.04
N TYR A 678 26.41 -11.87 -16.80
CA TYR A 678 26.98 -11.12 -15.68
C TYR A 678 27.52 -12.01 -14.54
N GLY A 679 27.16 -13.29 -14.51
CA GLY A 679 27.61 -14.20 -13.46
C GLY A 679 29.11 -14.46 -13.54
N SER A 680 29.76 -14.48 -12.37
CA SER A 680 31.14 -14.92 -12.19
C SER A 680 31.13 -16.29 -11.53
N VAL A 681 31.93 -17.21 -12.04
CA VAL A 681 32.25 -18.45 -11.30
C VAL A 681 33.14 -18.04 -10.14
N PRO A 682 32.85 -18.42 -8.88
CA PRO A 682 33.77 -18.15 -7.78
C PRO A 682 35.14 -18.63 -8.15
N SER A 683 36.15 -17.75 -8.22
CA SER A 683 37.52 -18.16 -8.40
C SER A 683 37.87 -19.11 -7.25
N LYS A 684 38.25 -20.33 -7.57
CA LYS A 684 38.94 -21.18 -6.60
C LYS A 684 40.15 -20.38 -6.09
N PRO A 685 40.44 -20.37 -4.79
CA PRO A 685 41.70 -19.81 -4.31
C PRO A 685 42.80 -20.37 -5.20
N SER A 686 43.61 -19.50 -5.82
CA SER A 686 44.71 -19.93 -6.66
C SER A 686 45.57 -20.83 -5.81
N ALA A 687 45.85 -22.05 -6.31
CA ALA A 687 46.66 -23.05 -5.65
C ALA A 687 48.15 -22.64 -5.46
N ASP A 688 48.48 -21.42 -5.91
CA ASP A 688 49.85 -20.84 -5.82
C ASP A 688 50.19 -20.28 -4.44
N HIS A 689 49.36 -20.51 -3.41
CA HIS A 689 49.64 -20.07 -2.04
C HIS A 689 49.77 -21.20 -1.01
N GLU A 690 49.86 -22.46 -1.44
CA GLU A 690 50.35 -23.53 -0.60
C GLU A 690 51.89 -23.62 -0.72
N GLU A 691 52.64 -22.62 -0.30
CA GLU A 691 53.95 -22.85 0.26
C GLU A 691 53.75 -23.51 1.63
N GLN A 692 53.90 -24.84 1.64
CA GLN A 692 54.05 -25.62 2.87
C GLN A 692 55.18 -24.99 3.70
N PRO A 693 54.99 -24.72 4.99
CA PRO A 693 56.10 -24.44 5.85
C PRO A 693 56.96 -25.71 5.89
N SER A 694 58.18 -25.63 5.39
CA SER A 694 59.22 -26.66 5.56
C SER A 694 59.31 -26.99 7.05
N ALA A 695 59.13 -28.27 7.37
CA ALA A 695 59.35 -28.79 8.71
C ALA A 695 60.83 -28.49 9.14
N PRO A 696 61.03 -28.06 10.39
CA PRO A 696 62.40 -27.93 10.90
C PRO A 696 63.05 -29.31 10.99
N ASP A 697 64.24 -29.35 10.46
CA ASP A 697 65.18 -30.49 10.47
C ASP A 697 65.44 -30.95 11.93
N ASP A 698 64.97 -32.17 12.26
CA ASP A 698 65.28 -32.83 13.54
C ASP A 698 66.72 -33.33 13.55
N GLY A 699 67.66 -32.43 13.88
CA GLY A 699 69.00 -32.74 14.24
C GLY A 699 69.18 -32.85 15.75
N ASP A 700 69.37 -34.05 16.24
CA ASP A 700 70.02 -34.46 17.50
C ASP A 700 69.60 -33.72 18.80
N LEU A 701 68.92 -34.45 19.66
CA LEU A 701 69.20 -34.50 21.09
C LEU A 701 68.79 -35.87 21.70
N VAL A 702 69.74 -36.72 21.75
CA VAL A 702 69.79 -37.95 22.62
C VAL A 702 69.99 -37.49 24.07
N GLY A 703 69.21 -38.03 24.96
CA GLY A 703 69.60 -38.25 26.34
C GLY A 703 68.99 -37.47 27.44
N ALA A 704 68.12 -38.02 28.22
CA ALA A 704 68.33 -38.44 29.61
C ALA A 704 67.06 -38.55 30.48
N ARG A 705 66.81 -39.78 30.84
CA ARG A 705 66.39 -40.30 32.18
C ARG A 705 65.14 -39.74 32.86
N ARG A 706 64.23 -40.70 33.01
CA ARG A 706 63.27 -40.92 34.13
C ARG A 706 63.76 -40.47 35.49
N ARG A 707 62.89 -39.88 36.31
CA ARG A 707 62.64 -40.38 37.68
C ARG A 707 61.22 -39.96 38.14
N GLN A 708 60.59 -40.96 38.68
CA GLN A 708 59.42 -41.03 39.49
C GLN A 708 59.43 -40.04 40.70
N THR A 709 58.41 -39.43 41.04
CA THR A 709 57.47 -39.73 42.15
C THR A 709 56.20 -38.93 41.91
#